data_4c164963af66341770aae954f5a41668
#
_entry.id   4c164963af66341770aae954f5a41668
#
_cell.length_a   1.000
_cell.length_b   1.000
_cell.length_c   1.000
_cell.angle_alpha   90.00
_cell.angle_beta   90.00
_cell.angle_gamma   90.00
#
_symmetry.space_group_name_H-M   'P 1'
#
loop_
_entity.id
_entity.type
_entity.pdbx_description
1 polymer ?
#
loop_
_entity_poly.entity_id
_entity_poly.type
_entity_poly.pdbx_seq_one_letter_code
_entity_poly.pdbx_strand_id
1 'polypeptide(L)'
;MTSLLSSVKAAVTSALRLPFRTPPSSPTPGLVRTMASAITMPRDPTTVSNYNNWKTKHTIADFAIDFKKQRLTGTVTLSLESITEKESEEIILDTSYLDITEISLNGSKTKDWKLSERSEPYGSPLSIKVPGGASKGSIVDLAITLATTEKCTALQWLPPSQTGNKKYPYMFSQCEAIHNRSIFPCQDTPDVKSTYDFRIRSPLPVVASGLSTGASAFKHGEDGEAGTLLYSFHQEIPIPSYLFAIASGDIATAAIGPRSLVSTGPEELSDAKWELENDIEKYIEVAEKLIFPYKWTQYNVLVLPPSFPYGGMENPIFTFATPTIISGDRENIDVIAHELAHSWSGNLVSNASWEHMWLNEGWTVYLERRIQAAVHGESHRDFSAIIGWKALEDSVNNFGADHEFTKLVIDLKGKDPDDSFSSIPYEKGFHFLYYLEKLVGKPAFDKFIPHYFTTWSQKSLDSYDFKATLLDFFASDSSSAKALQSVDWDVWFYKPGLPPKPKFDTSMVDRCYALADSWSSPSYKPSPSDIAGLTANQIVVFLEKVQLFKTPLSPSQSQAMGKAYNLATSRNVELSFRYFGIGLTAQDETVYHPTAELLGTVGRMKFVRPLYRKLNKVDRKLALETFEKNRDFYHPICRDMVEKDLKL
;
A
#
# COMPACT_ATOMS: atom_id res chain seq x y z
N MET A 1 -14.29 -6.46 69.08
CA MET A 1 -15.75 -6.41 69.29
C MET A 1 -16.33 -6.46 67.89
N THR A 2 -16.57 -7.70 67.43
CA THR A 2 -17.86 -8.40 67.39
C THR A 2 -18.81 -7.73 66.44
N SER A 3 -18.92 -8.39 65.30
CA SER A 3 -20.03 -9.23 64.85
C SER A 3 -21.07 -8.41 64.08
N LEU A 4 -21.42 -8.77 62.89
CA LEU A 4 -22.42 -9.77 62.60
C LEU A 4 -22.40 -10.18 61.12
N LEU A 5 -22.17 -11.44 60.93
CA LEU A 5 -22.66 -12.24 59.82
C LEU A 5 -24.21 -12.38 59.92
N SER A 6 -24.91 -12.40 58.83
CA SER A 6 -25.81 -13.49 58.47
C SER A 6 -26.84 -13.05 57.43
N SER A 7 -26.80 -13.70 56.32
CA SER A 7 -27.87 -14.48 55.71
C SER A 7 -29.08 -13.76 55.17
N VAL A 8 -29.27 -13.94 53.86
CA VAL A 8 -30.46 -14.61 53.34
C VAL A 8 -30.14 -15.38 52.08
N LYS A 9 -30.35 -16.71 52.20
CA LYS A 9 -30.44 -17.64 51.09
C LYS A 9 -31.86 -17.64 50.53
N ALA A 10 -31.96 -17.99 49.24
CA ALA A 10 -33.03 -18.70 48.57
C ALA A 10 -34.23 -17.92 48.00
N ALA A 11 -34.25 -17.91 46.67
CA ALA A 11 -35.34 -18.35 45.83
C ALA A 11 -34.76 -18.47 44.40
N VAL A 12 -34.32 -19.58 43.94
CA VAL A 12 -34.95 -20.78 43.36
C VAL A 12 -35.66 -20.47 42.03
N THR A 13 -34.96 -20.91 40.97
CA THR A 13 -35.40 -21.58 39.75
C THR A 13 -36.56 -21.01 38.94
N SER A 14 -36.22 -20.57 37.74
CA SER A 14 -36.84 -21.15 36.53
C SER A 14 -35.84 -21.06 35.35
N ALA A 15 -35.54 -22.22 34.81
CA ALA A 15 -34.61 -22.45 33.71
C ALA A 15 -35.22 -22.05 32.38
N LEU A 16 -34.44 -21.37 31.56
CA LEU A 16 -34.51 -21.54 30.11
C LEU A 16 -33.10 -21.88 29.65
N ARG A 17 -32.86 -23.19 29.49
CA ARG A 17 -31.71 -23.70 28.76
C ARG A 17 -31.90 -23.37 27.28
N LEU A 18 -31.13 -22.42 26.79
CA LEU A 18 -30.82 -22.34 25.37
C LEU A 18 -29.70 -23.35 25.09
N PRO A 19 -29.81 -24.15 24.01
CA PRO A 19 -28.80 -25.15 23.70
C PRO A 19 -27.51 -24.44 23.31
N PHE A 20 -26.40 -24.79 23.98
CA PHE A 20 -25.05 -24.52 23.48
C PHE A 20 -24.93 -25.06 22.06
N ARG A 21 -24.82 -24.20 21.08
CA ARG A 21 -24.32 -24.58 19.76
C ARG A 21 -22.88 -25.00 19.92
N THR A 22 -22.60 -26.26 19.73
CA THR A 22 -21.26 -26.78 19.49
C THR A 22 -20.61 -25.98 18.35
N PRO A 23 -19.35 -25.59 18.44
CA PRO A 23 -18.62 -25.01 17.32
C PRO A 23 -18.68 -26.02 16.14
N PRO A 24 -18.75 -25.53 14.89
CA PRO A 24 -18.76 -26.42 13.75
C PRO A 24 -17.50 -27.27 13.79
N SER A 25 -17.70 -28.59 13.69
CA SER A 25 -16.63 -29.56 13.57
C SER A 25 -15.65 -29.16 12.47
N SER A 26 -14.36 -29.20 12.76
CA SER A 26 -13.26 -29.06 11.81
C SER A 26 -13.60 -29.81 10.50
N PRO A 27 -13.37 -29.17 9.33
CA PRO A 27 -13.59 -29.85 8.06
C PRO A 27 -12.67 -31.07 7.97
N THR A 28 -13.25 -32.17 7.63
CA THR A 28 -12.58 -33.45 7.39
C THR A 28 -11.41 -33.27 6.43
N PRO A 29 -10.22 -33.85 6.68
CA PRO A 29 -9.12 -33.82 5.74
C PRO A 29 -9.50 -34.67 4.52
N GLY A 30 -9.74 -34.04 3.37
CA GLY A 30 -10.03 -34.78 2.17
C GLY A 30 -10.76 -34.06 1.04
N LEU A 31 -10.97 -32.75 1.11
CA LEU A 31 -11.41 -31.97 -0.06
C LEU A 31 -10.27 -31.07 -0.55
N VAL A 32 -9.39 -31.67 -1.36
CA VAL A 32 -8.62 -30.91 -2.34
C VAL A 32 -9.66 -30.19 -3.20
N ARG A 33 -9.78 -28.87 -3.04
CA ARG A 33 -10.50 -28.04 -4.00
C ARG A 33 -9.74 -28.17 -5.31
N THR A 34 -10.23 -29.00 -6.22
CA THR A 34 -9.77 -28.97 -7.60
C THR A 34 -9.96 -27.54 -8.12
N MET A 35 -8.97 -27.00 -8.86
CA MET A 35 -8.96 -25.64 -9.44
C MET A 35 -10.18 -25.29 -10.31
N ALA A 36 -11.26 -26.06 -10.27
CA ALA A 36 -12.47 -25.95 -11.08
C ALA A 36 -13.76 -25.87 -10.26
N SER A 37 -13.73 -25.59 -8.95
CA SER A 37 -14.99 -25.29 -8.26
C SER A 37 -15.42 -23.89 -8.62
N ALA A 38 -16.50 -23.75 -9.37
CA ALA A 38 -17.14 -22.49 -9.68
C ALA A 38 -17.26 -21.63 -8.41
N ILE A 39 -16.62 -20.47 -8.40
CA ILE A 39 -16.76 -19.48 -7.33
C ILE A 39 -18.20 -18.98 -7.40
N THR A 40 -19.04 -19.43 -6.47
CA THR A 40 -20.47 -19.13 -6.46
C THR A 40 -20.82 -17.83 -5.71
N MET A 41 -19.84 -17.23 -5.01
CA MET A 41 -20.00 -16.00 -4.23
C MET A 41 -18.78 -15.09 -4.45
N PRO A 42 -18.97 -13.75 -4.50
CA PRO A 42 -17.86 -12.79 -4.45
C PRO A 42 -16.98 -13.04 -3.22
N ARG A 43 -15.65 -13.06 -3.43
CA ARG A 43 -14.68 -13.24 -2.33
C ARG A 43 -14.32 -11.91 -1.65
N ASP A 44 -14.57 -10.79 -2.34
CA ASP A 44 -14.23 -9.46 -1.87
C ASP A 44 -15.49 -8.73 -1.37
N PRO A 45 -15.58 -8.39 -0.07
CA PRO A 45 -16.71 -7.67 0.47
C PRO A 45 -16.68 -6.17 0.18
N THR A 46 -15.60 -5.64 -0.42
CA THR A 46 -15.40 -4.20 -0.62
C THR A 46 -15.86 -3.70 -2.00
N THR A 47 -16.36 -4.60 -2.85
CA THR A 47 -16.97 -4.26 -4.14
C THR A 47 -18.47 -4.55 -4.14
N VAL A 48 -19.23 -3.70 -4.82
CA VAL A 48 -20.66 -3.90 -5.08
C VAL A 48 -20.92 -4.43 -6.47
N SER A 49 -19.87 -4.61 -7.28
CA SER A 49 -19.97 -5.14 -8.64
C SER A 49 -20.37 -6.62 -8.67
N ASN A 50 -21.04 -7.04 -9.73
CA ASN A 50 -21.38 -8.44 -9.93
C ASN A 50 -20.31 -9.21 -10.72
N TYR A 51 -19.03 -9.08 -10.27
CA TYR A 51 -17.86 -9.66 -10.93
C TYR A 51 -17.84 -11.21 -10.96
N ASN A 52 -18.73 -11.85 -10.26
CA ASN A 52 -19.02 -13.29 -10.36
C ASN A 52 -19.89 -13.67 -11.55
N ASN A 53 -20.52 -12.69 -12.21
CA ASN A 53 -21.30 -12.89 -13.43
C ASN A 53 -20.57 -12.39 -14.67
N TRP A 54 -19.80 -11.32 -14.50
CA TRP A 54 -19.05 -10.65 -15.56
C TRP A 54 -17.60 -10.50 -15.16
N LYS A 55 -16.70 -10.58 -16.12
CA LYS A 55 -15.26 -10.31 -15.89
C LYS A 55 -14.72 -9.39 -16.96
N THR A 56 -14.20 -8.24 -16.54
CA THR A 56 -13.49 -7.32 -17.44
C THR A 56 -12.22 -7.97 -17.95
N LYS A 57 -12.05 -8.01 -19.27
CA LYS A 57 -10.90 -8.58 -19.97
C LYS A 57 -9.95 -7.51 -20.46
N HIS A 58 -10.50 -6.38 -20.94
CA HIS A 58 -9.76 -5.27 -21.48
C HIS A 58 -10.43 -3.94 -21.12
N THR A 59 -9.63 -2.93 -20.86
CA THR A 59 -10.07 -1.58 -20.51
C THR A 59 -9.35 -0.56 -21.39
N ILE A 60 -10.10 0.29 -22.07
CA ILE A 60 -9.57 1.46 -22.79
C ILE A 60 -9.93 2.70 -21.96
N ALA A 61 -8.91 3.39 -21.44
CA ALA A 61 -9.04 4.63 -20.69
C ALA A 61 -8.68 5.82 -21.61
N ASP A 62 -9.67 6.50 -22.14
CA ASP A 62 -9.51 7.62 -23.08
C ASP A 62 -9.94 8.92 -22.41
N PHE A 63 -8.99 9.66 -21.84
CA PHE A 63 -9.25 10.83 -21.02
C PHE A 63 -8.44 12.06 -21.44
N ALA A 64 -9.04 13.24 -21.24
CA ALA A 64 -8.36 14.53 -21.28
C ALA A 64 -8.14 15.05 -19.86
N ILE A 65 -6.95 15.56 -19.58
CA ILE A 65 -6.58 16.19 -18.33
C ILE A 65 -6.89 17.70 -18.42
N ASP A 66 -7.83 18.18 -17.61
CA ASP A 66 -8.15 19.60 -17.47
C ASP A 66 -7.58 20.13 -16.14
N PHE A 67 -6.39 20.69 -16.18
CA PHE A 67 -5.74 21.25 -15.00
C PHE A 67 -6.47 22.47 -14.41
N LYS A 68 -7.23 23.22 -15.22
CA LYS A 68 -7.97 24.40 -14.74
C LYS A 68 -9.21 24.00 -13.95
N LYS A 69 -9.92 22.96 -14.44
CA LYS A 69 -11.12 22.45 -13.76
C LYS A 69 -10.79 21.32 -12.76
N GLN A 70 -9.53 20.89 -12.72
CA GLN A 70 -9.06 19.79 -11.87
C GLN A 70 -9.92 18.53 -12.05
N ARG A 71 -10.09 18.10 -13.30
CA ARG A 71 -10.87 16.91 -13.65
C ARG A 71 -10.31 16.16 -14.86
N LEU A 72 -10.64 14.88 -14.90
CA LEU A 72 -10.54 14.06 -16.11
C LEU A 72 -11.90 14.07 -16.81
N THR A 73 -11.90 14.14 -18.14
CA THR A 73 -13.10 14.01 -18.96
C THR A 73 -12.82 13.05 -20.10
N GLY A 74 -13.76 12.17 -20.43
CA GLY A 74 -13.56 11.23 -21.53
C GLY A 74 -14.45 10.01 -21.46
N THR A 75 -13.95 8.91 -21.99
CA THR A 75 -14.69 7.66 -22.10
C THR A 75 -13.83 6.49 -21.61
N VAL A 76 -14.38 5.67 -20.74
CA VAL A 76 -13.83 4.33 -20.47
C VAL A 76 -14.62 3.31 -21.28
N THR A 77 -13.93 2.39 -21.93
CA THR A 77 -14.55 1.23 -22.59
C THR A 77 -14.07 -0.05 -21.91
N LEU A 78 -15.01 -0.87 -21.45
CA LEU A 78 -14.77 -2.15 -20.78
C LEU A 78 -15.25 -3.27 -21.70
N SER A 79 -14.37 -4.19 -22.08
CA SER A 79 -14.76 -5.45 -22.73
C SER A 79 -15.01 -6.50 -21.65
N LEU A 80 -16.27 -6.83 -21.42
CA LEU A 80 -16.76 -7.70 -20.34
C LEU A 80 -17.18 -9.07 -20.89
N GLU A 81 -16.63 -10.13 -20.33
CA GLU A 81 -17.01 -11.50 -20.61
C GLU A 81 -18.04 -11.98 -19.60
N SER A 82 -19.19 -12.53 -20.07
CA SER A 82 -20.14 -13.25 -19.23
C SER A 82 -19.53 -14.59 -18.82
N ILE A 83 -19.41 -14.85 -17.51
CA ILE A 83 -18.77 -16.05 -16.96
C ILE A 83 -19.77 -17.00 -16.26
N THR A 84 -21.03 -16.62 -16.15
CA THR A 84 -22.08 -17.42 -15.51
C THR A 84 -22.75 -18.40 -16.49
N GLU A 85 -23.20 -19.54 -15.97
CA GLU A 85 -23.96 -20.52 -16.76
C GLU A 85 -25.40 -20.07 -17.06
N LYS A 86 -25.93 -19.11 -16.29
CA LYS A 86 -27.23 -18.49 -16.54
C LYS A 86 -27.03 -17.24 -17.39
N GLU A 87 -27.99 -16.92 -18.24
CA GLU A 87 -27.98 -15.66 -18.96
C GLU A 87 -27.88 -14.49 -17.98
N SER A 88 -26.93 -13.59 -18.23
CA SER A 88 -26.72 -12.41 -17.41
C SER A 88 -27.35 -11.20 -18.07
N GLU A 89 -28.38 -10.67 -17.44
CA GLU A 89 -29.18 -9.56 -17.97
C GLU A 89 -28.72 -8.19 -17.50
N GLU A 90 -27.75 -8.15 -16.56
CA GLU A 90 -27.32 -6.90 -15.92
C GLU A 90 -25.82 -6.91 -15.62
N ILE A 91 -25.16 -5.79 -15.92
CA ILE A 91 -23.80 -5.49 -15.48
C ILE A 91 -23.88 -4.50 -14.33
N ILE A 92 -23.23 -4.79 -13.21
CA ILE A 92 -23.13 -3.89 -12.05
C ILE A 92 -21.65 -3.54 -11.83
N LEU A 93 -21.34 -2.24 -11.77
CA LEU A 93 -20.00 -1.69 -11.58
C LEU A 93 -19.94 -0.83 -10.32
N ASP A 94 -18.75 -0.76 -9.73
CA ASP A 94 -18.43 0.19 -8.66
C ASP A 94 -18.26 1.59 -9.25
N THR A 95 -18.79 2.61 -8.58
CA THR A 95 -18.58 4.03 -8.89
C THR A 95 -18.49 4.86 -7.62
N SER A 96 -17.80 5.99 -7.68
CA SER A 96 -17.75 6.95 -6.59
C SER A 96 -17.61 8.38 -7.13
N TYR A 97 -18.61 9.22 -6.88
CA TYR A 97 -18.58 10.67 -7.23
C TYR A 97 -18.29 10.99 -8.71
N LEU A 98 -18.87 10.22 -9.64
CA LEU A 98 -18.70 10.42 -11.08
C LEU A 98 -19.89 11.13 -11.73
N ASP A 99 -19.62 12.05 -12.68
CA ASP A 99 -20.60 12.63 -13.57
C ASP A 99 -20.68 11.79 -14.85
N ILE A 100 -21.64 10.84 -14.91
CA ILE A 100 -21.86 9.97 -16.06
C ILE A 100 -22.85 10.63 -17.01
N THR A 101 -22.45 10.81 -18.27
CA THR A 101 -23.28 11.53 -19.27
C THR A 101 -23.85 10.62 -20.34
N GLU A 102 -23.16 9.55 -20.71
CA GLU A 102 -23.62 8.65 -21.78
C GLU A 102 -23.13 7.22 -21.53
N ILE A 103 -23.95 6.24 -21.87
CA ILE A 103 -23.58 4.82 -21.85
C ILE A 103 -23.96 4.18 -23.18
N SER A 104 -23.05 3.36 -23.75
CA SER A 104 -23.27 2.58 -24.96
C SER A 104 -22.89 1.11 -24.72
N LEU A 105 -23.69 0.20 -25.25
CA LEU A 105 -23.41 -1.23 -25.32
C LEU A 105 -23.18 -1.63 -26.77
N ASN A 106 -22.05 -2.25 -27.07
CA ASN A 106 -21.67 -2.68 -28.43
C ASN A 106 -21.87 -1.54 -29.48
N GLY A 107 -21.46 -0.33 -29.11
CA GLY A 107 -21.57 0.87 -29.94
C GLY A 107 -22.97 1.52 -30.01
N SER A 108 -23.98 0.93 -29.38
CA SER A 108 -25.35 1.47 -29.36
C SER A 108 -25.64 2.15 -28.02
N LYS A 109 -26.08 3.43 -28.08
CA LYS A 109 -26.46 4.16 -26.86
C LYS A 109 -27.65 3.51 -26.16
N THR A 110 -27.57 3.42 -24.83
CA THR A 110 -28.64 2.91 -23.99
C THR A 110 -29.07 3.92 -22.92
N LYS A 111 -30.34 3.88 -22.55
CA LYS A 111 -30.87 4.60 -21.38
C LYS A 111 -31.25 3.64 -20.25
N ASP A 112 -31.09 2.34 -20.45
CA ASP A 112 -31.46 1.30 -19.51
C ASP A 112 -30.34 1.07 -18.48
N TRP A 113 -30.01 2.14 -17.77
CA TRP A 113 -29.04 2.11 -16.67
C TRP A 113 -29.54 2.95 -15.49
N LYS A 114 -29.02 2.62 -14.32
CA LYS A 114 -29.34 3.29 -13.06
C LYS A 114 -28.10 3.42 -12.20
N LEU A 115 -27.87 4.63 -11.70
CA LEU A 115 -26.95 4.87 -10.60
C LEU A 115 -27.75 4.79 -9.28
N SER A 116 -27.41 3.84 -8.42
CA SER A 116 -28.10 3.64 -7.14
C SER A 116 -27.62 4.64 -6.09
N GLU A 117 -28.37 4.76 -4.99
CA GLU A 117 -27.95 5.55 -3.84
C GLU A 117 -26.58 5.09 -3.32
N ARG A 118 -25.82 6.05 -2.83
CA ARG A 118 -24.49 5.80 -2.28
C ARG A 118 -24.56 5.01 -0.97
N SER A 119 -23.70 4.01 -0.84
CA SER A 119 -23.48 3.25 0.38
C SER A 119 -22.02 3.40 0.83
N GLU A 120 -21.80 4.06 1.97
CA GLU A 120 -20.43 4.21 2.49
C GLU A 120 -19.89 2.89 3.05
N PRO A 121 -18.58 2.63 2.86
CA PRO A 121 -17.60 3.43 2.11
C PRO A 121 -17.55 3.10 0.60
N TYR A 122 -18.40 2.21 0.10
CA TYR A 122 -18.24 1.53 -1.18
C TYR A 122 -18.69 2.33 -2.42
N GLY A 123 -19.39 3.44 -2.24
CA GLY A 123 -19.85 4.26 -3.34
C GLY A 123 -21.24 3.88 -3.87
N SER A 124 -21.50 4.13 -5.13
CA SER A 124 -22.79 3.95 -5.78
C SER A 124 -22.72 2.84 -6.84
N PRO A 125 -23.51 1.76 -6.72
CA PRO A 125 -23.62 0.77 -7.78
C PRO A 125 -24.18 1.38 -9.07
N LEU A 126 -23.49 1.16 -10.19
CA LEU A 126 -23.99 1.48 -11.53
C LEU A 126 -24.50 0.19 -12.19
N SER A 127 -25.81 0.09 -12.35
CA SER A 127 -26.47 -1.05 -12.99
C SER A 127 -26.81 -0.73 -14.45
N ILE A 128 -26.42 -1.58 -15.39
CA ILE A 128 -26.68 -1.45 -16.82
C ILE A 128 -27.37 -2.74 -17.31
N LYS A 129 -28.55 -2.61 -17.91
CA LYS A 129 -29.25 -3.76 -18.50
C LYS A 129 -28.63 -4.17 -19.83
N VAL A 130 -28.46 -5.48 -20.01
CA VAL A 130 -27.99 -6.10 -21.25
C VAL A 130 -29.20 -6.66 -21.99
N PRO A 131 -29.70 -6.01 -23.05
CA PRO A 131 -30.89 -6.46 -23.75
C PRO A 131 -30.73 -7.88 -24.32
N GLY A 132 -31.68 -8.77 -24.00
CA GLY A 132 -31.63 -10.15 -24.43
C GLY A 132 -30.72 -11.06 -23.63
N GLY A 133 -30.06 -10.51 -22.58
CA GLY A 133 -29.09 -11.24 -21.79
C GLY A 133 -27.81 -11.61 -22.55
N ALA A 134 -26.83 -12.17 -21.84
CA ALA A 134 -25.59 -12.66 -22.42
C ALA A 134 -25.30 -14.08 -21.89
N SER A 135 -25.10 -15.01 -22.80
CA SER A 135 -24.69 -16.37 -22.46
C SER A 135 -23.20 -16.41 -22.07
N LYS A 136 -22.80 -17.46 -21.35
CA LYS A 136 -21.41 -17.67 -20.96
C LYS A 136 -20.44 -17.59 -22.14
N GLY A 137 -19.34 -16.85 -21.98
CA GLY A 137 -18.34 -16.61 -23.01
C GLY A 137 -18.66 -15.47 -23.97
N SER A 138 -19.87 -14.89 -23.89
CA SER A 138 -20.20 -13.70 -24.70
C SER A 138 -19.43 -12.49 -24.20
N ILE A 139 -18.92 -11.68 -25.13
CA ILE A 139 -18.25 -10.40 -24.85
C ILE A 139 -19.22 -9.25 -25.12
N VAL A 140 -19.27 -8.30 -24.20
CA VAL A 140 -20.01 -7.05 -24.33
C VAL A 140 -19.03 -5.89 -24.16
N ASP A 141 -18.97 -5.00 -25.13
CA ASP A 141 -18.23 -3.75 -25.04
C ASP A 141 -19.12 -2.65 -24.46
N LEU A 142 -18.76 -2.19 -23.28
CA LEU A 142 -19.47 -1.16 -22.52
C LEU A 142 -18.65 0.11 -22.51
N ALA A 143 -19.11 1.15 -23.23
CA ALA A 143 -18.48 2.47 -23.24
C ALA A 143 -19.27 3.45 -22.35
N ILE A 144 -18.57 4.14 -21.46
CA ILE A 144 -19.14 5.08 -20.48
C ILE A 144 -18.41 6.42 -20.62
N THR A 145 -19.14 7.46 -21.03
CA THR A 145 -18.64 8.84 -21.10
C THR A 145 -18.91 9.54 -19.79
N LEU A 146 -17.88 10.15 -19.21
CA LEU A 146 -17.93 10.68 -17.86
C LEU A 146 -16.97 11.85 -17.63
N ALA A 147 -17.12 12.49 -16.48
CA ALA A 147 -16.12 13.35 -15.88
C ALA A 147 -15.92 12.96 -14.39
N THR A 148 -14.69 13.10 -13.91
CA THR A 148 -14.42 13.06 -12.47
C THR A 148 -14.93 14.35 -11.83
N THR A 149 -15.18 14.33 -10.51
CA THR A 149 -15.64 15.49 -9.76
C THR A 149 -14.57 15.95 -8.76
N GLU A 150 -14.80 17.07 -8.10
CA GLU A 150 -13.95 17.57 -7.00
C GLU A 150 -13.85 16.60 -5.81
N LYS A 151 -14.79 15.64 -5.70
CA LYS A 151 -14.83 14.60 -4.66
C LYS A 151 -14.08 13.33 -5.05
N CYS A 152 -13.38 13.33 -6.19
CA CYS A 152 -12.58 12.20 -6.62
C CYS A 152 -11.49 11.90 -5.56
N THR A 153 -11.51 10.70 -5.00
CA THR A 153 -10.58 10.32 -3.92
C THR A 153 -9.23 9.80 -4.45
N ALA A 154 -9.17 9.43 -5.73
CA ALA A 154 -7.97 8.87 -6.35
C ALA A 154 -7.02 9.93 -6.93
N LEU A 155 -7.50 11.13 -7.24
CA LEU A 155 -6.70 12.14 -7.96
C LEU A 155 -6.25 13.26 -7.04
N GLN A 156 -4.98 13.60 -7.13
CA GLN A 156 -4.46 14.83 -6.54
C GLN A 156 -4.07 15.81 -7.64
N TRP A 157 -4.44 17.07 -7.43
CA TRP A 157 -4.17 18.20 -8.30
C TRP A 157 -3.33 19.22 -7.54
N LEU A 158 -2.13 19.48 -8.02
CA LEU A 158 -1.22 20.44 -7.42
C LEU A 158 -1.11 21.69 -8.30
N PRO A 159 -1.37 22.89 -7.74
CA PRO A 159 -1.09 24.13 -8.45
C PRO A 159 0.43 24.31 -8.62
N PRO A 160 0.87 25.17 -9.54
CA PRO A 160 2.30 25.41 -9.77
C PRO A 160 3.08 25.75 -8.50
N SER A 161 2.47 26.44 -7.54
CA SER A 161 3.13 26.81 -6.27
C SER A 161 3.55 25.63 -5.40
N GLN A 162 2.98 24.44 -5.62
CA GLN A 162 3.25 23.21 -4.87
C GLN A 162 4.15 22.23 -5.62
N THR A 163 4.63 22.58 -6.80
CA THR A 163 5.57 21.79 -7.60
C THR A 163 7.00 22.33 -7.49
N GLY A 164 7.99 21.51 -7.83
CA GLY A 164 9.41 21.85 -7.64
C GLY A 164 9.81 23.17 -8.32
N ASN A 165 9.53 23.30 -9.61
CA ASN A 165 9.88 24.51 -10.37
C ASN A 165 8.87 25.67 -10.24
N LYS A 166 7.74 25.46 -9.59
CA LYS A 166 6.66 26.45 -9.37
C LYS A 166 6.10 27.11 -10.65
N LYS A 167 6.24 26.45 -11.81
CA LYS A 167 5.80 26.98 -13.11
C LYS A 167 4.61 26.23 -13.68
N TYR A 168 4.58 24.91 -13.53
CA TYR A 168 3.58 24.05 -14.11
C TYR A 168 2.79 23.32 -13.04
N PRO A 169 1.48 23.07 -13.28
CA PRO A 169 0.69 22.24 -12.39
C PRO A 169 1.12 20.77 -12.50
N TYR A 170 0.66 19.96 -11.55
CA TYR A 170 0.88 18.53 -11.55
C TYR A 170 -0.38 17.80 -11.14
N MET A 171 -0.61 16.61 -11.70
CA MET A 171 -1.63 15.69 -11.22
C MET A 171 -1.06 14.28 -11.19
N PHE A 172 -1.55 13.48 -10.24
CA PHE A 172 -1.28 12.05 -10.19
C PHE A 172 -2.45 11.29 -9.57
N SER A 173 -2.53 9.99 -9.88
CA SER A 173 -3.51 9.08 -9.29
C SER A 173 -2.90 8.22 -8.18
N GLN A 174 -3.77 7.81 -7.23
CA GLN A 174 -3.51 6.77 -6.24
C GLN A 174 -4.79 5.96 -6.07
N CYS A 175 -4.82 4.73 -6.58
CA CYS A 175 -6.04 3.95 -6.70
C CYS A 175 -6.21 2.86 -5.62
N GLU A 176 -5.15 2.44 -4.95
CA GLU A 176 -5.22 1.49 -3.84
C GLU A 176 -5.88 2.15 -2.62
N ALA A 177 -6.80 1.46 -1.90
CA ALA A 177 -7.32 0.11 -2.15
C ALA A 177 -8.49 0.08 -3.15
N ILE A 178 -9.49 0.97 -3.02
CA ILE A 178 -10.76 0.97 -3.75
C ILE A 178 -11.10 2.34 -4.35
N HIS A 179 -10.07 3.11 -4.73
CA HIS A 179 -10.27 4.48 -5.21
C HIS A 179 -10.39 4.59 -6.72
N ASN A 180 -10.04 3.55 -7.51
CA ASN A 180 -10.16 3.62 -8.97
C ASN A 180 -11.62 3.88 -9.43
N ARG A 181 -12.60 3.42 -8.66
CA ARG A 181 -14.04 3.69 -8.87
C ARG A 181 -14.41 5.18 -8.84
N SER A 182 -13.52 6.04 -8.35
CA SER A 182 -13.68 7.51 -8.38
C SER A 182 -13.08 8.15 -9.65
N ILE A 183 -12.34 7.37 -10.47
CA ILE A 183 -11.85 7.81 -11.79
C ILE A 183 -12.81 7.37 -12.88
N PHE A 184 -13.21 6.10 -12.88
CA PHE A 184 -14.19 5.54 -13.83
C PHE A 184 -14.92 4.32 -13.24
N PRO A 185 -16.14 4.00 -13.74
CA PRO A 185 -16.86 2.80 -13.33
C PRO A 185 -16.07 1.54 -13.70
N CYS A 186 -15.89 0.63 -12.74
CA CYS A 186 -15.15 -0.61 -12.95
C CYS A 186 -15.56 -1.70 -11.96
N GLN A 187 -15.04 -2.89 -12.12
CA GLN A 187 -15.02 -3.93 -11.09
C GLN A 187 -13.80 -3.66 -10.20
N ASP A 188 -13.99 -2.84 -9.15
CA ASP A 188 -12.91 -2.32 -8.32
C ASP A 188 -12.55 -3.28 -7.19
N THR A 189 -11.97 -4.40 -7.59
CA THR A 189 -11.55 -5.50 -6.73
C THR A 189 -10.26 -6.12 -7.27
N PRO A 190 -9.32 -6.55 -6.42
CA PRO A 190 -8.11 -7.21 -6.87
C PRO A 190 -8.35 -8.64 -7.44
N ASP A 191 -9.58 -9.17 -7.33
CA ASP A 191 -9.96 -10.47 -7.90
C ASP A 191 -10.27 -10.41 -9.41
N VAL A 192 -10.32 -9.21 -9.98
CA VAL A 192 -10.50 -8.98 -11.42
C VAL A 192 -9.26 -8.32 -12.01
N LYS A 193 -8.68 -8.94 -13.03
CA LYS A 193 -7.53 -8.43 -13.77
C LYS A 193 -7.90 -8.20 -15.23
N SER A 194 -7.46 -7.06 -15.77
CA SER A 194 -7.74 -6.60 -17.12
C SER A 194 -6.46 -6.08 -17.76
N THR A 195 -6.33 -6.21 -19.07
CA THR A 195 -5.33 -5.47 -19.87
C THR A 195 -5.81 -4.05 -20.10
N TYR A 196 -4.88 -3.11 -20.37
CA TYR A 196 -5.24 -1.70 -20.51
C TYR A 196 -4.62 -1.06 -21.74
N ASP A 197 -5.42 -0.21 -22.43
CA ASP A 197 -4.94 0.84 -23.33
C ASP A 197 -5.23 2.21 -22.69
N PHE A 198 -4.18 3.03 -22.58
CA PHE A 198 -4.29 4.40 -22.10
C PHE A 198 -4.20 5.36 -23.29
N ARG A 199 -5.11 6.29 -23.38
CA ARG A 199 -5.16 7.38 -24.35
C ARG A 199 -5.37 8.68 -23.60
N ILE A 200 -4.28 9.33 -23.22
CA ILE A 200 -4.32 10.48 -22.33
C ILE A 200 -3.93 11.76 -23.06
N ARG A 201 -4.86 12.70 -23.13
CA ARG A 201 -4.62 14.04 -23.70
C ARG A 201 -4.18 14.99 -22.60
N SER A 202 -3.02 15.61 -22.78
CA SER A 202 -2.48 16.59 -21.82
C SER A 202 -1.58 17.61 -22.49
N PRO A 203 -1.55 18.88 -22.01
CA PRO A 203 -0.56 19.87 -22.43
C PRO A 203 0.84 19.62 -21.82
N LEU A 204 0.96 18.71 -20.87
CA LEU A 204 2.20 18.36 -20.16
C LEU A 204 2.53 16.87 -20.34
N PRO A 205 3.80 16.47 -20.18
CA PRO A 205 4.21 15.07 -20.21
C PRO A 205 3.34 14.16 -19.33
N VAL A 206 3.06 12.95 -19.81
CA VAL A 206 2.26 11.94 -19.11
C VAL A 206 3.07 10.68 -18.94
N VAL A 207 2.90 10.02 -17.77
CA VAL A 207 3.29 8.63 -17.54
C VAL A 207 2.06 7.83 -17.10
N ALA A 208 2.06 6.53 -17.38
CA ALA A 208 0.97 5.62 -17.00
C ALA A 208 1.52 4.22 -16.67
N SER A 209 0.70 3.39 -16.02
CA SER A 209 1.03 2.00 -15.70
C SER A 209 0.97 1.06 -16.93
N GLY A 210 1.67 1.45 -18.00
CA GLY A 210 1.79 0.74 -19.25
C GLY A 210 3.05 1.17 -20.02
N LEU A 211 3.46 0.37 -21.01
CA LEU A 211 4.55 0.72 -21.90
C LEU A 211 4.09 1.81 -22.87
N SER A 212 4.88 2.88 -23.01
CA SER A 212 4.58 3.95 -23.97
C SER A 212 4.61 3.41 -25.39
N THR A 213 3.55 3.68 -26.13
CA THR A 213 3.45 3.44 -27.58
C THR A 213 3.67 4.71 -28.41
N GLY A 214 3.94 5.84 -27.74
CA GLY A 214 4.29 7.11 -28.32
C GLY A 214 3.38 8.26 -27.91
N ALA A 215 3.71 9.44 -28.41
CA ALA A 215 2.88 10.64 -28.30
C ALA A 215 2.66 11.23 -29.70
N SER A 216 1.45 11.70 -29.97
CA SER A 216 1.08 12.33 -31.24
C SER A 216 0.44 13.68 -31.01
N ALA A 217 0.60 14.60 -32.00
CA ALA A 217 -0.08 15.88 -31.95
C ALA A 217 -1.59 15.68 -32.00
N PHE A 218 -2.30 16.32 -31.09
CA PHE A 218 -3.75 16.36 -31.08
C PHE A 218 -4.21 17.51 -32.01
N LYS A 219 -5.17 17.25 -32.88
CA LYS A 219 -5.65 18.28 -33.83
C LYS A 219 -6.36 19.39 -33.07
N HIS A 220 -5.92 20.63 -33.31
CA HIS A 220 -6.48 21.81 -32.71
C HIS A 220 -8.00 21.90 -32.98
N GLY A 221 -8.79 22.01 -31.93
CA GLY A 221 -10.25 22.21 -32.00
C GLY A 221 -11.11 21.02 -31.57
N GLU A 222 -10.53 19.89 -31.29
CA GLU A 222 -11.31 18.71 -30.87
C GLU A 222 -11.46 18.57 -29.34
N ASP A 223 -10.61 19.14 -28.51
CA ASP A 223 -10.70 19.24 -27.01
C ASP A 223 -9.32 19.47 -26.39
N GLY A 224 -8.78 20.65 -26.41
CA GLY A 224 -7.49 20.83 -25.75
C GLY A 224 -6.89 22.23 -25.89
N GLU A 225 -6.09 22.59 -24.90
CA GLU A 225 -5.24 23.77 -24.93
C GLU A 225 -4.15 23.63 -26.02
N ALA A 226 -3.66 24.77 -26.51
CA ALA A 226 -2.52 24.77 -27.44
C ALA A 226 -1.35 24.01 -26.86
N GLY A 227 -0.78 23.06 -27.63
CA GLY A 227 0.31 22.18 -27.18
C GLY A 227 -0.14 20.84 -26.60
N THR A 228 -1.43 20.57 -26.47
CA THR A 228 -1.93 19.26 -26.04
C THR A 228 -1.48 18.16 -27.00
N LEU A 229 -0.95 17.08 -26.42
CA LEU A 229 -0.59 15.84 -27.11
C LEU A 229 -1.48 14.70 -26.62
N LEU A 230 -1.67 13.70 -27.49
CA LEU A 230 -2.22 12.40 -27.12
C LEU A 230 -1.06 11.47 -26.77
N TYR A 231 -0.97 11.09 -25.50
CA TYR A 231 -0.02 10.09 -24.99
C TYR A 231 -0.69 8.74 -24.95
N SER A 232 -0.07 7.73 -25.56
CA SER A 232 -0.61 6.37 -25.63
C SER A 232 0.28 5.39 -24.92
N PHE A 233 -0.35 4.48 -24.15
CA PHE A 233 0.36 3.40 -23.43
C PHE A 233 -0.44 2.10 -23.54
N HIS A 234 0.26 0.98 -23.44
CA HIS A 234 -0.34 -0.36 -23.45
C HIS A 234 0.17 -1.18 -22.28
N GLN A 235 -0.76 -1.83 -21.56
CA GLN A 235 -0.47 -2.82 -20.53
C GLN A 235 -0.99 -4.18 -20.96
N GLU A 236 -0.06 -5.02 -21.45
CA GLU A 236 -0.37 -6.34 -21.98
C GLU A 236 -0.66 -7.38 -20.88
N ILE A 237 0.03 -7.26 -19.73
CA ILE A 237 -0.17 -8.18 -18.60
C ILE A 237 -1.42 -7.73 -17.84
N PRO A 238 -2.42 -8.61 -17.64
CA PRO A 238 -3.63 -8.24 -16.90
C PRO A 238 -3.31 -7.81 -15.46
N ILE A 239 -3.83 -6.64 -15.08
CA ILE A 239 -3.65 -6.04 -13.75
C ILE A 239 -5.00 -5.73 -13.10
N PRO A 240 -5.10 -5.74 -11.76
CA PRO A 240 -6.29 -5.26 -11.07
C PRO A 240 -6.43 -3.73 -11.18
N SER A 241 -7.66 -3.24 -10.95
CA SER A 241 -8.01 -1.82 -11.07
C SER A 241 -7.18 -0.88 -10.19
N TYR A 242 -6.77 -1.33 -9.01
CA TYR A 242 -5.97 -0.51 -8.09
C TYR A 242 -4.57 -0.15 -8.62
N LEU A 243 -4.08 -0.90 -9.63
CA LEU A 243 -2.82 -0.64 -10.32
C LEU A 243 -2.96 0.29 -11.54
N PHE A 244 -4.17 0.79 -11.82
CA PHE A 244 -4.34 1.87 -12.78
C PHE A 244 -3.64 3.12 -12.27
N ALA A 245 -2.68 3.63 -13.03
CA ALA A 245 -1.96 4.84 -12.65
C ALA A 245 -1.71 5.75 -13.83
N ILE A 246 -1.89 7.05 -13.60
CA ILE A 246 -1.52 8.14 -14.50
C ILE A 246 -0.94 9.28 -13.69
N ALA A 247 0.05 9.96 -14.26
CA ALA A 247 0.54 11.23 -13.74
C ALA A 247 0.88 12.16 -14.90
N SER A 248 0.73 13.46 -14.70
CA SER A 248 1.07 14.49 -15.70
C SER A 248 1.60 15.75 -15.02
N GLY A 249 2.68 16.27 -15.56
CA GLY A 249 3.36 17.45 -15.02
C GLY A 249 4.62 17.77 -15.81
N ASP A 250 5.45 18.67 -15.27
CA ASP A 250 6.77 18.97 -15.83
C ASP A 250 7.75 17.86 -15.42
N ILE A 251 7.77 16.80 -16.23
CA ILE A 251 8.50 15.55 -15.97
C ILE A 251 9.71 15.47 -16.90
N ALA A 252 10.90 15.34 -16.32
CA ALA A 252 12.14 14.98 -17.00
C ALA A 252 12.54 13.54 -16.65
N THR A 253 13.32 12.90 -17.52
CA THR A 253 13.64 11.47 -17.41
C THR A 253 15.14 11.23 -17.66
N ALA A 254 15.74 10.32 -16.90
CA ALA A 254 17.12 9.86 -17.08
C ALA A 254 17.22 8.35 -16.91
N ALA A 255 18.17 7.72 -17.63
CA ALA A 255 18.47 6.30 -17.47
C ALA A 255 19.19 6.05 -16.13
N ILE A 256 18.79 5.01 -15.41
CA ILE A 256 19.37 4.52 -14.16
C ILE A 256 19.78 3.05 -14.22
N GLY A 257 19.57 2.41 -15.37
CA GLY A 257 19.94 1.02 -15.65
C GLY A 257 19.63 0.65 -17.09
N PRO A 258 19.98 -0.56 -17.54
CA PRO A 258 19.75 -1.03 -18.91
C PRO A 258 18.26 -1.07 -19.30
N ARG A 259 17.39 -1.28 -18.33
CA ARG A 259 15.92 -1.42 -18.49
C ARG A 259 15.14 -0.53 -17.51
N SER A 260 15.80 0.49 -16.96
CA SER A 260 15.22 1.32 -15.90
C SER A 260 15.48 2.80 -16.13
N LEU A 261 14.44 3.59 -15.92
CA LEU A 261 14.47 5.04 -16.00
C LEU A 261 14.02 5.62 -14.65
N VAL A 262 14.51 6.82 -14.30
CA VAL A 262 13.92 7.66 -13.27
C VAL A 262 13.30 8.88 -13.94
N SER A 263 12.12 9.25 -13.49
CA SER A 263 11.38 10.43 -13.92
C SER A 263 11.02 11.26 -12.70
N THR A 264 11.17 12.59 -12.80
CA THR A 264 10.83 13.56 -11.74
C THR A 264 10.84 14.98 -12.32
N GLY A 265 10.71 16.02 -11.47
CA GLY A 265 10.93 17.40 -11.88
C GLY A 265 12.36 17.62 -12.42
N PRO A 266 12.55 18.52 -13.39
CA PRO A 266 13.87 18.74 -14.00
C PRO A 266 14.96 19.11 -12.98
N GLU A 267 14.61 19.83 -11.93
CA GLU A 267 15.52 20.30 -10.89
C GLU A 267 16.02 19.18 -9.98
N GLU A 268 15.18 18.16 -9.75
CA GLU A 268 15.46 17.03 -8.86
C GLU A 268 16.09 15.83 -9.58
N LEU A 269 16.13 15.87 -10.93
CA LEU A 269 16.48 14.70 -11.75
C LEU A 269 17.89 14.16 -11.48
N SER A 270 18.87 15.04 -11.29
CA SER A 270 20.26 14.64 -11.04
C SER A 270 20.42 13.91 -9.71
N ASP A 271 19.76 14.40 -8.67
CA ASP A 271 19.79 13.81 -7.33
C ASP A 271 19.06 12.46 -7.32
N ALA A 272 17.89 12.40 -7.96
CA ALA A 272 17.13 11.17 -8.08
C ALA A 272 17.90 10.09 -8.87
N LYS A 273 18.55 10.47 -9.97
CA LYS A 273 19.42 9.57 -10.72
C LYS A 273 20.56 9.04 -9.85
N TRP A 274 21.29 9.92 -9.17
CA TRP A 274 22.42 9.53 -8.32
C TRP A 274 21.99 8.57 -7.21
N GLU A 275 20.83 8.83 -6.59
CA GLU A 275 20.31 7.99 -5.51
C GLU A 275 20.01 6.56 -5.98
N LEU A 276 19.43 6.40 -7.19
CA LEU A 276 18.84 5.13 -7.64
C LEU A 276 19.74 4.28 -8.55
N GLU A 277 20.66 4.89 -9.32
CA GLU A 277 21.39 4.19 -10.39
C GLU A 277 22.32 3.06 -9.93
N ASN A 278 22.71 3.04 -8.65
CA ASN A 278 23.74 2.12 -8.15
C ASN A 278 23.23 0.68 -7.97
N ASP A 279 21.98 0.49 -7.52
CA ASP A 279 21.52 -0.80 -7.02
C ASP A 279 20.31 -1.38 -7.77
N ILE A 280 19.60 -0.56 -8.56
CA ILE A 280 18.34 -0.98 -9.19
C ILE A 280 18.48 -2.24 -10.06
N GLU A 281 19.48 -2.30 -10.93
CA GLU A 281 19.69 -3.47 -11.78
C GLU A 281 20.11 -4.70 -10.98
N LYS A 282 20.92 -4.52 -9.93
CA LYS A 282 21.30 -5.61 -9.01
C LYS A 282 20.08 -6.23 -8.32
N TYR A 283 19.14 -5.37 -7.91
CA TYR A 283 17.88 -5.82 -7.29
C TYR A 283 17.06 -6.66 -8.28
N ILE A 284 16.94 -6.21 -9.54
CA ILE A 284 16.22 -6.97 -10.57
C ILE A 284 16.89 -8.32 -10.81
N GLU A 285 18.21 -8.35 -11.02
CA GLU A 285 18.95 -9.60 -11.25
C GLU A 285 18.85 -10.60 -10.10
N VAL A 286 18.86 -10.12 -8.86
CA VAL A 286 18.69 -10.97 -7.68
C VAL A 286 17.27 -11.52 -7.59
N ALA A 287 16.26 -10.69 -7.81
CA ALA A 287 14.87 -11.11 -7.80
C ALA A 287 14.59 -12.15 -8.91
N GLU A 288 15.13 -11.95 -10.10
CA GLU A 288 15.03 -12.92 -11.20
C GLU A 288 15.63 -14.28 -10.85
N LYS A 289 16.78 -14.29 -10.17
CA LYS A 289 17.42 -15.54 -9.71
C LYS A 289 16.63 -16.23 -8.60
N LEU A 290 15.96 -15.46 -7.76
CA LEU A 290 15.18 -15.98 -6.64
C LEU A 290 13.83 -16.54 -7.08
N ILE A 291 13.19 -15.93 -8.09
CA ILE A 291 11.83 -16.23 -8.48
C ILE A 291 11.75 -16.76 -9.91
N PHE A 292 11.81 -15.88 -10.90
CA PHE A 292 11.91 -16.12 -12.34
C PHE A 292 12.09 -14.78 -13.09
N PRO A 293 12.44 -14.77 -14.41
CA PRO A 293 12.70 -13.55 -15.16
C PRO A 293 11.59 -12.50 -15.06
N TYR A 294 11.99 -11.24 -14.94
CA TYR A 294 11.12 -10.07 -14.89
C TYR A 294 10.27 -9.97 -16.16
N LYS A 295 8.95 -9.85 -16.02
CA LYS A 295 8.02 -9.95 -17.16
C LYS A 295 7.53 -8.61 -17.71
N TRP A 296 7.76 -7.51 -16.98
CA TRP A 296 7.17 -6.20 -17.29
C TRP A 296 8.00 -5.37 -18.29
N THR A 297 9.08 -5.89 -18.83
CA THR A 297 9.98 -5.28 -19.83
C THR A 297 10.84 -4.16 -19.24
N GLN A 298 10.25 -3.14 -18.63
CA GLN A 298 10.91 -2.00 -18.01
C GLN A 298 10.49 -1.87 -16.55
N TYR A 299 11.43 -1.42 -15.71
CA TYR A 299 11.17 -1.02 -14.34
C TYR A 299 11.57 0.44 -14.17
N ASN A 300 10.61 1.35 -14.21
CA ASN A 300 10.85 2.77 -14.10
C ASN A 300 10.32 3.30 -12.75
N VAL A 301 10.93 4.38 -12.28
CA VAL A 301 10.54 5.06 -11.04
C VAL A 301 10.11 6.49 -11.37
N LEU A 302 8.90 6.87 -10.99
CA LEU A 302 8.45 8.25 -10.97
C LEU A 302 8.54 8.77 -9.54
N VAL A 303 9.48 9.68 -9.27
CA VAL A 303 9.53 10.40 -8.00
C VAL A 303 8.52 11.54 -8.07
N LEU A 304 7.50 11.42 -7.26
CA LEU A 304 6.36 12.34 -7.22
C LEU A 304 6.64 13.60 -6.40
N PRO A 305 5.80 14.63 -6.51
CA PRO A 305 5.84 15.77 -5.60
C PRO A 305 5.70 15.37 -4.12
N PRO A 306 6.14 16.25 -3.19
CA PRO A 306 6.21 15.92 -1.75
C PRO A 306 4.90 15.52 -1.08
N SER A 307 3.75 15.81 -1.69
CA SER A 307 2.42 15.46 -1.16
C SER A 307 2.05 13.97 -1.31
N PHE A 308 2.83 13.18 -2.03
CA PHE A 308 2.56 11.74 -2.21
C PHE A 308 2.44 11.02 -0.85
N PRO A 309 1.32 10.28 -0.60
CA PRO A 309 0.96 9.86 0.75
C PRO A 309 1.67 8.59 1.25
N TYR A 310 2.27 7.80 0.35
CA TYR A 310 2.93 6.53 0.66
C TYR A 310 4.46 6.60 0.51
N GLY A 311 5.14 5.51 0.78
CA GLY A 311 6.56 5.34 0.48
C GLY A 311 6.78 5.13 -1.01
N GLY A 312 6.04 4.19 -1.57
CA GLY A 312 5.91 3.89 -2.97
C GLY A 312 4.51 3.43 -3.30
N MET A 313 4.29 3.17 -4.57
CA MET A 313 3.14 2.48 -5.12
C MET A 313 3.61 1.67 -6.33
N GLU A 314 3.33 0.41 -6.30
CA GLU A 314 3.85 -0.61 -7.21
C GLU A 314 3.22 -0.59 -8.62
N ASN A 315 2.79 0.56 -9.10
CA ASN A 315 2.21 0.65 -10.45
C ASN A 315 3.13 0.01 -11.49
N PRO A 316 2.64 -0.93 -12.30
CA PRO A 316 3.46 -1.60 -13.29
C PRO A 316 4.10 -0.61 -14.28
N ILE A 317 5.34 -0.86 -14.68
CA ILE A 317 6.16 -0.05 -15.58
C ILE A 317 6.67 1.23 -14.90
N PHE A 318 5.84 1.96 -14.16
CA PHE A 318 6.20 3.16 -13.42
C PHE A 318 5.81 3.04 -11.95
N THR A 319 6.73 2.54 -11.13
CA THR A 319 6.63 2.67 -9.67
C THR A 319 6.55 4.14 -9.31
N PHE A 320 5.53 4.52 -8.53
CA PHE A 320 5.45 5.86 -7.94
C PHE A 320 6.18 5.87 -6.60
N ALA A 321 7.02 6.88 -6.36
CA ALA A 321 7.83 6.96 -5.16
C ALA A 321 7.76 8.35 -4.53
N THR A 322 7.81 8.39 -3.20
CA THR A 322 7.94 9.64 -2.43
C THR A 322 9.31 10.28 -2.64
N PRO A 323 9.43 11.60 -2.72
CA PRO A 323 10.74 12.25 -2.79
C PRO A 323 11.57 12.06 -1.51
N THR A 324 10.98 11.57 -0.40
CA THR A 324 11.73 11.30 0.84
C THR A 324 12.70 10.13 0.72
N ILE A 325 12.65 9.36 -0.37
CA ILE A 325 13.68 8.34 -0.67
C ILE A 325 14.98 8.97 -1.19
N ILE A 326 14.91 10.20 -1.70
CA ILE A 326 16.09 10.93 -2.20
C ILE A 326 16.75 11.63 -1.00
N SER A 327 17.47 10.87 -0.21
CA SER A 327 18.09 11.30 1.05
C SER A 327 19.52 11.82 0.90
N GLY A 328 20.19 11.53 -0.21
CA GLY A 328 21.58 11.90 -0.47
C GLY A 328 22.60 10.97 0.19
N ASP A 329 22.16 9.83 0.67
CA ASP A 329 23.01 8.81 1.32
C ASP A 329 22.75 7.38 0.82
N ARG A 330 21.76 7.19 -0.07
CA ARG A 330 21.31 5.89 -0.62
C ARG A 330 20.81 4.89 0.42
N GLU A 331 20.39 5.38 1.58
CA GLU A 331 19.95 4.52 2.69
C GLU A 331 18.43 4.23 2.66
N ASN A 332 17.63 5.02 1.91
CA ASN A 332 16.18 4.85 1.84
C ASN A 332 15.71 4.13 0.55
N ILE A 333 16.62 3.51 -0.18
CA ILE A 333 16.33 2.79 -1.43
C ILE A 333 15.75 1.37 -1.18
N ASP A 334 15.64 0.95 0.05
CA ASP A 334 14.87 -0.22 0.47
C ASP A 334 13.42 -0.15 -0.03
N VAL A 335 12.81 1.04 -0.04
CA VAL A 335 11.50 1.27 -0.65
C VAL A 335 11.48 0.83 -2.11
N ILE A 336 12.54 1.10 -2.88
CA ILE A 336 12.60 0.68 -4.29
C ILE A 336 12.77 -0.84 -4.43
N ALA A 337 13.49 -1.50 -3.53
CA ALA A 337 13.56 -2.95 -3.49
C ALA A 337 12.19 -3.57 -3.17
N HIS A 338 11.40 -2.92 -2.30
CA HIS A 338 10.03 -3.27 -1.97
C HIS A 338 9.13 -3.16 -3.21
N GLU A 339 9.08 -1.98 -3.85
CA GLU A 339 8.23 -1.73 -5.02
C GLU A 339 8.61 -2.62 -6.21
N LEU A 340 9.90 -2.92 -6.37
CA LEU A 340 10.35 -3.88 -7.39
C LEU A 340 9.84 -5.29 -7.08
N ALA A 341 9.88 -5.73 -5.82
CA ALA A 341 9.41 -7.06 -5.42
C ALA A 341 7.91 -7.25 -5.71
N HIS A 342 7.13 -6.17 -5.68
CA HIS A 342 5.73 -6.17 -6.11
C HIS A 342 5.54 -6.59 -7.57
N SER A 343 6.53 -6.49 -8.41
CA SER A 343 6.44 -7.00 -9.79
C SER A 343 6.06 -8.48 -9.86
N TRP A 344 6.35 -9.25 -8.81
CA TRP A 344 5.90 -10.64 -8.63
C TRP A 344 4.78 -10.76 -7.61
N SER A 345 4.94 -10.15 -6.43
CA SER A 345 3.97 -10.18 -5.34
C SER A 345 3.08 -8.93 -5.36
N GLY A 346 1.79 -9.09 -5.55
CA GLY A 346 0.83 -7.99 -5.72
C GLY A 346 0.43 -7.80 -7.18
N ASN A 347 1.37 -7.65 -8.10
CA ASN A 347 1.07 -7.36 -9.51
C ASN A 347 0.79 -8.63 -10.33
N LEU A 348 1.73 -9.57 -10.41
CA LEU A 348 1.50 -10.85 -11.08
C LEU A 348 0.61 -11.76 -10.26
N VAL A 349 0.87 -11.87 -8.98
CA VAL A 349 0.13 -12.69 -8.01
C VAL A 349 -0.50 -11.76 -7.00
N SER A 350 -1.81 -11.60 -7.03
CA SER A 350 -2.54 -10.62 -6.20
C SER A 350 -3.38 -11.30 -5.12
N ASN A 351 -3.63 -10.61 -4.01
CA ASN A 351 -4.68 -10.98 -3.09
C ASN A 351 -6.06 -10.90 -3.79
N ALA A 352 -6.97 -11.80 -3.45
CA ALA A 352 -8.32 -11.79 -4.02
C ALA A 352 -9.28 -10.82 -3.30
N SER A 353 -8.88 -10.31 -2.16
CA SER A 353 -9.62 -9.36 -1.34
C SER A 353 -8.66 -8.62 -0.42
N TRP A 354 -8.96 -7.40 -0.06
CA TRP A 354 -8.18 -6.59 0.89
C TRP A 354 -8.14 -7.20 2.31
N GLU A 355 -9.03 -8.13 2.62
CA GLU A 355 -8.98 -8.94 3.84
C GLU A 355 -7.70 -9.80 3.93
N HIS A 356 -7.07 -10.06 2.78
CA HIS A 356 -5.87 -10.87 2.61
C HIS A 356 -4.66 -10.04 2.13
N MET A 357 -4.61 -8.75 2.44
CA MET A 357 -3.57 -7.81 2.00
C MET A 357 -2.15 -8.30 2.32
N TRP A 358 -1.97 -9.10 3.38
CA TRP A 358 -0.67 -9.67 3.73
C TRP A 358 -0.05 -10.55 2.63
N LEU A 359 -0.87 -11.11 1.72
CA LEU A 359 -0.40 -11.88 0.57
C LEU A 359 0.35 -11.01 -0.43
N ASN A 360 -0.05 -9.75 -0.60
CA ASN A 360 0.72 -8.78 -1.36
C ASN A 360 1.91 -8.31 -0.53
N GLU A 361 1.66 -7.71 0.62
CA GLU A 361 2.64 -6.93 1.39
C GLU A 361 3.63 -7.79 2.17
N GLY A 362 3.15 -8.83 2.84
CA GLY A 362 4.00 -9.73 3.60
C GLY A 362 4.99 -10.49 2.73
N TRP A 363 4.56 -10.97 1.56
CA TRP A 363 5.45 -11.55 0.57
C TRP A 363 6.43 -10.53 0.02
N THR A 364 5.98 -9.32 -0.27
CA THR A 364 6.83 -8.26 -0.80
C THR A 364 7.93 -7.87 0.20
N VAL A 365 7.61 -7.68 1.48
CA VAL A 365 8.63 -7.45 2.53
C VAL A 365 9.57 -8.65 2.66
N TYR A 366 9.06 -9.87 2.53
CA TYR A 366 9.91 -11.07 2.56
C TYR A 366 10.91 -11.07 1.38
N LEU A 367 10.45 -10.77 0.17
CA LEU A 367 11.29 -10.71 -1.03
C LEU A 367 12.26 -9.53 -0.99
N GLU A 368 11.83 -8.35 -0.59
CA GLU A 368 12.64 -7.15 -0.35
C GLU A 368 13.86 -7.51 0.53
N ARG A 369 13.62 -8.11 1.71
CA ARG A 369 14.68 -8.51 2.64
C ARG A 369 15.59 -9.60 2.09
N ARG A 370 15.09 -10.48 1.21
CA ARG A 370 15.92 -11.47 0.50
C ARG A 370 16.79 -10.82 -0.57
N ILE A 371 16.27 -9.82 -1.29
CA ILE A 371 17.01 -9.04 -2.28
C ILE A 371 18.11 -8.23 -1.58
N GLN A 372 17.79 -7.52 -0.52
CA GLN A 372 18.73 -6.73 0.28
C GLN A 372 19.86 -7.60 0.84
N ALA A 373 19.52 -8.76 1.40
CA ALA A 373 20.51 -9.71 1.91
C ALA A 373 21.48 -10.21 0.84
N ALA A 374 20.99 -10.44 -0.37
CA ALA A 374 21.84 -10.90 -1.48
C ALA A 374 22.78 -9.82 -2.00
N VAL A 375 22.39 -8.54 -1.93
CA VAL A 375 23.20 -7.41 -2.41
C VAL A 375 24.14 -6.88 -1.32
N HIS A 376 23.67 -6.78 -0.06
CA HIS A 376 24.39 -6.11 1.04
C HIS A 376 24.91 -7.07 2.13
N GLY A 377 24.61 -8.37 2.03
CA GLY A 377 24.99 -9.38 3.00
C GLY A 377 23.85 -9.85 3.91
N GLU A 378 23.91 -11.10 4.36
CA GLU A 378 22.82 -11.80 5.08
C GLU A 378 22.40 -11.10 6.38
N SER A 379 23.31 -10.39 7.06
CA SER A 379 23.02 -9.61 8.27
C SER A 379 22.03 -8.46 8.04
N HIS A 380 21.93 -7.92 6.81
CA HIS A 380 20.97 -6.88 6.45
C HIS A 380 19.52 -7.38 6.53
N ARG A 381 19.28 -8.67 6.33
CA ARG A 381 17.95 -9.26 6.48
C ARG A 381 17.39 -9.11 7.89
N ASP A 382 18.18 -9.50 8.88
CA ASP A 382 17.78 -9.41 10.29
C ASP A 382 17.81 -7.94 10.77
N PHE A 383 18.73 -7.12 10.26
CA PHE A 383 18.76 -5.68 10.50
C PHE A 383 17.47 -4.99 10.05
N SER A 384 17.02 -5.20 8.81
CA SER A 384 15.74 -4.68 8.31
C SER A 384 14.55 -5.23 9.11
N ALA A 385 14.58 -6.52 9.49
CA ALA A 385 13.52 -7.12 10.29
C ALA A 385 13.44 -6.54 11.71
N ILE A 386 14.54 -6.08 12.30
CA ILE A 386 14.55 -5.37 13.60
C ILE A 386 13.83 -4.03 13.48
N ILE A 387 14.08 -3.26 12.39
CA ILE A 387 13.37 -2.01 12.11
C ILE A 387 11.88 -2.28 11.90
N GLY A 388 11.54 -3.27 11.08
CA GLY A 388 10.17 -3.65 10.81
C GLY A 388 9.41 -4.15 12.04
N TRP A 389 10.07 -4.86 12.95
CA TRP A 389 9.45 -5.27 14.21
C TRP A 389 8.97 -4.08 15.03
N LYS A 390 9.75 -3.00 15.10
CA LYS A 390 9.34 -1.78 15.78
C LYS A 390 8.10 -1.13 15.12
N ALA A 391 8.05 -1.11 13.79
CA ALA A 391 6.89 -0.61 13.06
C ALA A 391 5.63 -1.45 13.34
N LEU A 392 5.77 -2.78 13.45
CA LEU A 392 4.69 -3.68 13.84
C LEU A 392 4.20 -3.40 15.27
N GLU A 393 5.12 -3.27 16.25
CA GLU A 393 4.78 -2.92 17.63
C GLU A 393 4.02 -1.60 17.71
N ASP A 394 4.46 -0.58 16.97
CA ASP A 394 3.80 0.73 16.94
C ASP A 394 2.39 0.64 16.37
N SER A 395 2.19 -0.12 15.29
CA SER A 395 0.87 -0.31 14.69
C SER A 395 -0.09 -1.07 15.63
N VAL A 396 0.39 -2.13 16.28
CA VAL A 396 -0.41 -2.88 17.26
C VAL A 396 -0.76 -2.01 18.46
N ASN A 397 0.18 -1.20 18.97
CA ASN A 397 -0.08 -0.29 20.07
C ASN A 397 -1.07 0.83 19.70
N ASN A 398 -1.03 1.30 18.44
CA ASN A 398 -1.93 2.34 17.94
C ASN A 398 -3.38 1.87 17.86
N PHE A 399 -3.62 0.66 17.37
CA PHE A 399 -4.97 0.07 17.34
C PHE A 399 -5.42 -0.46 18.70
N GLY A 400 -4.50 -0.98 19.51
CA GLY A 400 -4.74 -1.83 20.67
C GLY A 400 -4.55 -3.31 20.35
N ALA A 401 -3.91 -4.05 21.27
CA ALA A 401 -3.48 -5.43 21.03
C ALA A 401 -4.61 -6.42 20.66
N ASP A 402 -5.84 -6.15 21.14
CA ASP A 402 -7.00 -7.01 20.88
C ASP A 402 -7.84 -6.53 19.69
N HIS A 403 -7.45 -5.44 19.02
CA HIS A 403 -8.21 -4.88 17.90
C HIS A 403 -8.17 -5.82 16.69
N GLU A 404 -9.31 -5.96 16.01
CA GLU A 404 -9.45 -6.87 14.86
C GLU A 404 -8.48 -6.58 13.71
N PHE A 405 -8.13 -5.31 13.45
CA PHE A 405 -7.15 -4.93 12.42
C PHE A 405 -5.70 -5.29 12.76
N THR A 406 -5.44 -5.87 13.95
CA THR A 406 -4.14 -6.45 14.31
C THR A 406 -4.02 -7.94 13.96
N LYS A 407 -5.08 -8.55 13.41
CA LYS A 407 -5.04 -9.88 12.80
C LYS A 407 -4.33 -9.86 11.45
N LEU A 408 -3.88 -11.00 10.99
CA LEU A 408 -3.29 -11.14 9.65
C LEU A 408 -4.37 -11.22 8.57
N VAL A 409 -5.47 -11.93 8.85
CA VAL A 409 -6.68 -11.97 8.03
C VAL A 409 -7.77 -11.23 8.78
N ILE A 410 -8.28 -10.17 8.18
CA ILE A 410 -9.26 -9.26 8.80
C ILE A 410 -10.64 -9.40 8.15
N ASP A 411 -11.67 -8.84 8.76
CA ASP A 411 -13.02 -8.72 8.20
C ASP A 411 -13.29 -7.26 7.81
N LEU A 412 -13.45 -7.02 6.52
CA LEU A 412 -13.72 -5.70 5.93
C LEU A 412 -15.18 -5.49 5.52
N LYS A 413 -16.07 -6.44 5.80
CA LYS A 413 -17.48 -6.28 5.45
C LYS A 413 -18.10 -5.05 6.14
N GLY A 414 -18.52 -4.08 5.35
CA GLY A 414 -19.09 -2.81 5.84
C GLY A 414 -18.05 -1.82 6.40
N LYS A 415 -16.76 -2.02 6.11
CA LYS A 415 -15.65 -1.18 6.58
C LYS A 415 -14.86 -0.62 5.41
N ASP A 416 -14.23 0.52 5.65
CA ASP A 416 -13.30 1.14 4.73
C ASP A 416 -11.93 0.44 4.81
N PRO A 417 -11.39 -0.09 3.71
CA PRO A 417 -10.04 -0.66 3.70
C PRO A 417 -8.96 0.31 4.21
N ASP A 418 -9.10 1.60 3.95
CA ASP A 418 -8.13 2.62 4.39
C ASP A 418 -8.03 2.70 5.93
N ASP A 419 -9.11 2.42 6.65
CA ASP A 419 -9.10 2.41 8.12
C ASP A 419 -8.23 1.28 8.71
N SER A 420 -7.98 0.22 7.95
CA SER A 420 -7.12 -0.91 8.34
C SER A 420 -5.66 -0.71 7.96
N PHE A 421 -5.32 0.34 7.19
CA PHE A 421 -3.97 0.56 6.69
C PHE A 421 -2.95 0.77 7.83
N SER A 422 -1.93 -0.09 7.85
CA SER A 422 -0.91 -0.12 8.91
C SER A 422 0.27 -1.01 8.49
N SER A 423 1.33 -1.08 9.31
CA SER A 423 2.44 -2.01 9.08
C SER A 423 2.12 -3.48 9.37
N ILE A 424 0.89 -3.81 9.79
CA ILE A 424 0.55 -5.17 10.21
C ILE A 424 0.57 -6.17 9.05
N PRO A 425 -0.12 -5.97 7.91
CA PRO A 425 -0.06 -6.92 6.79
C PRO A 425 1.38 -7.11 6.27
N TYR A 426 2.20 -6.05 6.29
CA TYR A 426 3.61 -6.05 5.92
C TYR A 426 4.45 -6.93 6.85
N GLU A 427 4.53 -6.53 8.10
CA GLU A 427 5.48 -7.09 9.04
C GLU A 427 5.00 -8.39 9.69
N LYS A 428 3.74 -8.48 10.07
CA LYS A 428 3.19 -9.75 10.57
C LYS A 428 3.14 -10.80 9.47
N GLY A 429 2.87 -10.38 8.22
CA GLY A 429 2.96 -11.23 7.04
C GLY A 429 4.39 -11.74 6.79
N PHE A 430 5.39 -10.82 6.84
CA PHE A 430 6.79 -11.20 6.78
C PHE A 430 7.16 -12.23 7.86
N HIS A 431 6.78 -11.98 9.12
CA HIS A 431 7.12 -12.89 10.23
C HIS A 431 6.48 -14.26 10.07
N PHE A 432 5.28 -14.33 9.48
CA PHE A 432 4.66 -15.61 9.19
C PHE A 432 5.44 -16.38 8.11
N LEU A 433 5.81 -15.74 7.00
CA LEU A 433 6.63 -16.37 5.95
C LEU A 433 8.02 -16.76 6.46
N TYR A 434 8.65 -15.90 7.26
CA TYR A 434 9.93 -16.19 7.91
C TYR A 434 9.85 -17.39 8.86
N TYR A 435 8.76 -17.48 9.64
CA TYR A 435 8.50 -18.64 10.48
C TYR A 435 8.37 -19.91 9.64
N LEU A 436 7.62 -19.90 8.54
CA LEU A 436 7.47 -21.05 7.65
C LEU A 436 8.81 -21.45 7.02
N GLU A 437 9.61 -20.47 6.57
CA GLU A 437 10.98 -20.73 6.08
C GLU A 437 11.85 -21.42 7.13
N LYS A 438 11.84 -20.91 8.37
CA LYS A 438 12.63 -21.52 9.46
C LYS A 438 12.15 -22.94 9.77
N LEU A 439 10.87 -23.20 9.64
CA LEU A 439 10.26 -24.50 9.95
C LEU A 439 10.65 -25.59 8.93
N VAL A 440 10.65 -25.26 7.61
CA VAL A 440 10.99 -26.23 6.54
C VAL A 440 12.46 -26.13 6.10
N GLY A 441 13.15 -25.07 6.52
CA GLY A 441 14.52 -24.75 6.12
C GLY A 441 14.61 -23.91 4.84
N LYS A 442 15.53 -22.92 4.84
CA LYS A 442 15.72 -21.97 3.74
C LYS A 442 15.88 -22.65 2.36
N PRO A 443 16.72 -23.72 2.18
CA PRO A 443 16.87 -24.35 0.86
C PRO A 443 15.60 -25.00 0.31
N ALA A 444 14.71 -25.47 1.19
CA ALA A 444 13.42 -26.04 0.78
C ALA A 444 12.42 -24.92 0.46
N PHE A 445 12.40 -23.86 1.24
CA PHE A 445 11.55 -22.71 1.02
C PHE A 445 11.95 -21.94 -0.26
N ASP A 446 13.25 -21.88 -0.58
CA ASP A 446 13.77 -21.29 -1.84
C ASP A 446 13.24 -22.00 -3.09
N LYS A 447 12.87 -23.28 -2.99
CA LYS A 447 12.20 -24.01 -4.10
C LYS A 447 10.71 -23.76 -4.14
N PHE A 448 10.10 -23.44 -3.01
CA PHE A 448 8.67 -23.10 -2.93
C PHE A 448 8.39 -21.72 -3.55
N ILE A 449 9.27 -20.74 -3.40
CA ILE A 449 9.07 -19.38 -3.91
C ILE A 449 8.74 -19.37 -5.41
N PRO A 450 9.57 -19.89 -6.33
CA PRO A 450 9.25 -19.90 -7.77
C PRO A 450 8.02 -20.77 -8.08
N HIS A 451 7.77 -21.84 -7.34
CA HIS A 451 6.57 -22.64 -7.50
C HIS A 451 5.30 -21.83 -7.22
N TYR A 452 5.26 -21.11 -6.09
CA TYR A 452 4.12 -20.29 -5.69
C TYR A 452 3.82 -19.21 -6.73
N PHE A 453 4.83 -18.40 -7.10
CA PHE A 453 4.63 -17.32 -8.06
C PHE A 453 4.34 -17.80 -9.49
N THR A 454 4.79 -18.99 -9.87
CA THR A 454 4.45 -19.61 -11.18
C THR A 454 3.00 -20.10 -11.17
N THR A 455 2.58 -20.79 -10.12
CA THR A 455 1.23 -21.38 -10.00
C THR A 455 0.14 -20.31 -10.04
N TRP A 456 0.39 -19.18 -9.40
CA TRP A 456 -0.57 -18.09 -9.27
C TRP A 456 -0.31 -16.90 -10.23
N SER A 457 0.66 -17.01 -11.13
CA SER A 457 0.96 -15.96 -12.10
C SER A 457 -0.29 -15.48 -12.84
N GLN A 458 -0.53 -14.17 -12.84
CA GLN A 458 -1.69 -13.49 -13.42
C GLN A 458 -3.05 -13.87 -12.79
N LYS A 459 -3.02 -14.43 -11.58
CA LYS A 459 -4.22 -14.80 -10.83
C LYS A 459 -4.26 -14.08 -9.49
N SER A 460 -5.43 -14.17 -8.84
CA SER A 460 -5.64 -13.71 -7.48
C SER A 460 -5.98 -14.88 -6.57
N LEU A 461 -5.53 -14.83 -5.31
CA LEU A 461 -5.72 -15.90 -4.33
C LEU A 461 -6.04 -15.34 -2.94
N ASP A 462 -6.59 -16.19 -2.10
CA ASP A 462 -6.79 -15.90 -0.68
C ASP A 462 -5.80 -16.67 0.22
N SER A 463 -5.86 -16.42 1.53
CA SER A 463 -4.98 -17.08 2.51
C SER A 463 -5.17 -18.60 2.57
N TYR A 464 -6.33 -19.10 2.21
CA TYR A 464 -6.62 -20.55 2.21
C TYR A 464 -6.03 -21.22 0.97
N ASP A 465 -6.06 -20.53 -0.17
CA ASP A 465 -5.37 -20.95 -1.41
C ASP A 465 -3.84 -20.98 -1.19
N PHE A 466 -3.28 -19.99 -0.49
CA PHE A 466 -1.87 -20.00 -0.07
C PHE A 466 -1.54 -21.22 0.79
N LYS A 467 -2.35 -21.46 1.85
CA LYS A 467 -2.18 -22.60 2.74
C LYS A 467 -2.21 -23.92 1.97
N ALA A 468 -3.22 -24.10 1.10
CA ALA A 468 -3.36 -25.31 0.29
C ALA A 468 -2.14 -25.51 -0.64
N THR A 469 -1.69 -24.45 -1.32
CA THR A 469 -0.53 -24.51 -2.21
C THR A 469 0.75 -24.89 -1.47
N LEU A 470 0.98 -24.33 -0.28
CA LEU A 470 2.15 -24.66 0.54
C LEU A 470 2.13 -26.11 0.98
N LEU A 471 1.01 -26.57 1.53
CA LEU A 471 0.87 -27.95 2.04
C LEU A 471 1.00 -28.97 0.90
N ASP A 472 0.42 -28.69 -0.26
CA ASP A 472 0.49 -29.56 -1.44
C ASP A 472 1.93 -29.66 -1.98
N PHE A 473 2.64 -28.54 -2.07
CA PHE A 473 4.04 -28.52 -2.52
C PHE A 473 4.96 -29.39 -1.64
N PHE A 474 4.77 -29.32 -0.32
CA PHE A 474 5.59 -30.06 0.64
C PHE A 474 5.05 -31.46 0.97
N ALA A 475 3.92 -31.91 0.39
CA ALA A 475 3.30 -33.19 0.72
C ALA A 475 4.21 -34.40 0.49
N SER A 476 5.09 -34.35 -0.51
CA SER A 476 6.04 -35.41 -0.84
C SER A 476 7.32 -35.41 -0.01
N ASP A 477 7.63 -34.30 0.69
CA ASP A 477 8.75 -34.21 1.63
C ASP A 477 8.27 -34.51 3.05
N SER A 478 8.47 -35.75 3.51
CA SER A 478 7.97 -36.21 4.83
C SER A 478 8.46 -35.35 6.01
N SER A 479 9.65 -34.76 5.92
CA SER A 479 10.23 -33.88 6.95
C SER A 479 9.48 -32.57 7.02
N SER A 480 9.35 -31.88 5.89
CA SER A 480 8.65 -30.60 5.80
C SER A 480 7.15 -30.77 6.05
N ALA A 481 6.52 -31.84 5.51
CA ALA A 481 5.11 -32.12 5.75
C ALA A 481 4.80 -32.31 7.23
N LYS A 482 5.66 -33.07 7.96
CA LYS A 482 5.52 -33.25 9.41
C LYS A 482 5.72 -31.94 10.17
N ALA A 483 6.71 -31.13 9.79
CA ALA A 483 6.96 -29.83 10.40
C ALA A 483 5.75 -28.89 10.21
N LEU A 484 5.17 -28.83 9.00
CA LEU A 484 4.02 -27.98 8.69
C LEU A 484 2.72 -28.40 9.41
N GLN A 485 2.61 -29.67 9.85
CA GLN A 485 1.51 -30.11 10.72
C GLN A 485 1.49 -29.41 12.09
N SER A 486 2.62 -28.87 12.54
CA SER A 486 2.73 -28.15 13.81
C SER A 486 2.27 -26.68 13.73
N VAL A 487 1.97 -26.18 12.51
CA VAL A 487 1.54 -24.79 12.31
C VAL A 487 0.13 -24.60 12.81
N ASP A 488 -0.05 -23.73 13.79
CA ASP A 488 -1.37 -23.27 14.21
C ASP A 488 -1.83 -22.14 13.29
N TRP A 489 -2.51 -22.53 12.22
CA TRP A 489 -3.00 -21.61 11.19
C TRP A 489 -4.02 -20.62 11.72
N ASP A 490 -4.87 -21.04 12.66
CA ASP A 490 -5.90 -20.17 13.22
C ASP A 490 -5.25 -19.07 14.11
N VAL A 491 -4.20 -19.43 14.84
CA VAL A 491 -3.41 -18.44 15.59
C VAL A 491 -2.72 -17.44 14.64
N TRP A 492 -2.08 -17.91 13.57
CA TRP A 492 -1.42 -17.01 12.65
C TRP A 492 -2.39 -16.09 11.90
N PHE A 493 -3.51 -16.61 11.43
CA PHE A 493 -4.46 -15.82 10.65
C PHE A 493 -5.33 -14.90 11.51
N TYR A 494 -5.80 -15.38 12.68
CA TYR A 494 -6.90 -14.72 13.39
C TYR A 494 -6.58 -14.23 14.80
N LYS A 495 -5.42 -14.62 15.37
CA LYS A 495 -5.06 -14.07 16.68
C LYS A 495 -4.64 -12.61 16.54
N PRO A 496 -5.29 -11.67 17.24
CA PRO A 496 -4.87 -10.27 17.25
C PRO A 496 -3.52 -10.08 17.98
N GLY A 497 -2.95 -8.89 17.82
CA GLY A 497 -1.72 -8.51 18.50
C GLY A 497 -0.45 -9.04 17.83
N LEU A 498 0.65 -8.99 18.57
CA LEU A 498 1.98 -9.37 18.09
C LEU A 498 2.12 -10.89 17.92
N PRO A 499 2.78 -11.38 16.87
CA PRO A 499 3.20 -12.77 16.75
C PRO A 499 4.39 -13.05 17.70
N PRO A 500 4.78 -14.33 17.87
CA PRO A 500 6.02 -14.65 18.58
C PRO A 500 7.23 -13.97 17.93
N LYS A 501 8.02 -13.24 18.72
CA LYS A 501 9.20 -12.52 18.21
C LYS A 501 10.32 -13.50 17.87
N PRO A 502 10.82 -13.53 16.63
CA PRO A 502 12.00 -14.30 16.28
C PRO A 502 13.25 -13.77 17.00
N LYS A 503 14.26 -14.64 17.11
CA LYS A 503 15.59 -14.20 17.52
C LYS A 503 16.35 -13.74 16.28
N PHE A 504 16.67 -12.46 16.21
CA PHE A 504 17.44 -11.84 15.12
C PHE A 504 18.93 -11.79 15.45
N ASP A 505 19.77 -11.72 14.42
CA ASP A 505 21.17 -11.32 14.54
C ASP A 505 21.24 -9.82 14.83
N THR A 506 21.84 -9.46 15.96
CA THR A 506 21.95 -8.06 16.42
C THR A 506 23.30 -7.43 16.11
N SER A 507 24.20 -8.11 15.43
CA SER A 507 25.58 -7.64 15.17
C SER A 507 25.64 -6.24 14.53
N MET A 508 24.67 -5.90 13.67
CA MET A 508 24.57 -4.57 13.04
C MET A 508 23.99 -3.49 13.97
N VAL A 509 23.33 -3.85 15.06
CA VAL A 509 22.62 -2.91 15.94
C VAL A 509 23.20 -2.82 17.36
N ASP A 510 24.13 -3.69 17.75
CA ASP A 510 24.68 -3.72 19.11
C ASP A 510 25.30 -2.38 19.52
N ARG A 511 26.03 -1.72 18.61
CA ARG A 511 26.59 -0.38 18.85
C ARG A 511 25.50 0.68 19.02
N CYS A 512 24.41 0.57 18.27
CA CYS A 512 23.26 1.50 18.33
C CYS A 512 22.55 1.36 19.68
N TYR A 513 22.39 0.13 20.16
CA TYR A 513 21.79 -0.14 21.47
C TYR A 513 22.67 0.35 22.62
N ALA A 514 23.98 0.09 22.55
CA ALA A 514 24.92 0.59 23.55
C ALA A 514 24.93 2.13 23.63
N LEU A 515 24.84 2.81 22.47
CA LEU A 515 24.71 4.27 22.42
C LEU A 515 23.39 4.72 23.07
N ALA A 516 22.27 4.07 22.73
CA ALA A 516 20.98 4.39 23.34
C ALA A 516 21.00 4.20 24.87
N ASP A 517 21.59 3.10 25.35
CA ASP A 517 21.73 2.84 26.79
C ASP A 517 22.52 3.95 27.50
N SER A 518 23.53 4.54 26.84
CA SER A 518 24.26 5.70 27.35
C SER A 518 23.35 6.93 27.57
N TRP A 519 22.37 7.13 26.69
CA TRP A 519 21.40 8.22 26.78
C TRP A 519 20.37 8.05 27.90
N SER A 520 20.27 6.85 28.48
CA SER A 520 19.44 6.63 29.68
C SER A 520 19.97 7.38 30.91
N SER A 521 21.26 7.76 30.90
CA SER A 521 21.88 8.55 31.95
C SER A 521 21.67 10.06 31.74
N PRO A 522 21.10 10.77 32.72
CA PRO A 522 20.97 12.23 32.63
C PRO A 522 22.31 12.98 32.56
N SER A 523 23.40 12.34 32.96
CA SER A 523 24.76 12.93 32.95
C SER A 523 25.54 12.64 31.67
N TYR A 524 24.95 11.92 30.71
CA TYR A 524 25.61 11.61 29.45
C TYR A 524 25.93 12.90 28.65
N LYS A 525 27.16 12.98 28.16
CA LYS A 525 27.63 14.10 27.35
C LYS A 525 27.82 13.65 25.90
N PRO A 526 26.89 13.97 25.00
CA PRO A 526 26.98 13.53 23.62
C PRO A 526 28.09 14.26 22.86
N SER A 527 28.65 13.55 21.87
CA SER A 527 29.66 14.06 20.94
C SER A 527 29.30 13.64 19.51
N PRO A 528 29.62 14.43 18.48
CA PRO A 528 29.46 14.01 17.08
C PRO A 528 30.16 12.69 16.75
N SER A 529 31.20 12.31 17.51
CA SER A 529 31.90 11.02 17.34
C SER A 529 31.06 9.80 17.70
N ASP A 530 30.00 9.95 18.47
CA ASP A 530 29.16 8.83 18.92
C ASP A 530 28.49 8.10 17.75
N ILE A 531 28.07 8.86 16.75
CA ILE A 531 27.43 8.36 15.54
C ILE A 531 28.39 8.26 14.34
N ALA A 532 29.66 8.61 14.52
CA ALA A 532 30.64 8.52 13.43
C ALA A 532 30.78 7.08 12.91
N GLY A 533 30.64 6.90 11.59
CA GLY A 533 30.69 5.59 10.93
C GLY A 533 29.45 4.71 11.14
N LEU A 534 28.37 5.23 11.72
CA LEU A 534 27.04 4.62 11.62
C LEU A 534 26.37 5.05 10.31
N THR A 535 25.66 4.13 9.66
CA THR A 535 24.79 4.47 8.54
C THR A 535 23.53 5.19 9.05
N ALA A 536 22.79 5.85 8.15
CA ALA A 536 21.54 6.50 8.52
C ALA A 536 20.55 5.52 9.13
N ASN A 537 20.42 4.30 8.57
CA ASN A 537 19.54 3.26 9.12
C ASN A 537 19.99 2.75 10.48
N GLN A 538 21.28 2.72 10.79
CA GLN A 538 21.80 2.43 12.13
C GLN A 538 21.44 3.56 13.12
N ILE A 539 21.51 4.82 12.69
CA ILE A 539 21.06 5.95 13.52
C ILE A 539 19.54 5.88 13.75
N VAL A 540 18.77 5.47 12.75
CA VAL A 540 17.33 5.17 12.92
C VAL A 540 17.10 4.19 14.07
N VAL A 541 17.79 3.06 14.07
CA VAL A 541 17.68 2.03 15.14
C VAL A 541 18.06 2.60 16.52
N PHE A 542 19.11 3.43 16.58
CA PHE A 542 19.49 4.13 17.82
C PHE A 542 18.34 5.02 18.32
N LEU A 543 17.79 5.88 17.45
CA LEU A 543 16.71 6.80 17.81
C LEU A 543 15.43 6.04 18.23
N GLU A 544 15.08 4.96 17.53
CA GLU A 544 13.94 4.11 17.88
C GLU A 544 14.11 3.44 19.23
N LYS A 545 15.32 3.02 19.58
CA LYS A 545 15.61 2.48 20.91
C LYS A 545 15.42 3.53 22.01
N VAL A 546 15.81 4.78 21.76
CA VAL A 546 15.56 5.91 22.69
C VAL A 546 14.06 6.18 22.84
N GLN A 547 13.27 6.09 21.76
CA GLN A 547 11.81 6.24 21.82
C GLN A 547 11.12 5.19 22.74
N LEU A 548 11.76 4.05 22.95
CA LEU A 548 11.25 2.97 23.82
C LEU A 548 11.56 3.17 25.30
N PHE A 549 12.24 4.24 25.69
CA PHE A 549 12.55 4.47 27.10
C PHE A 549 11.26 4.65 27.91
N LYS A 550 11.19 3.94 29.07
CA LYS A 550 10.05 4.08 29.99
C LYS A 550 9.91 5.51 30.52
N THR A 551 11.04 6.16 30.78
CA THR A 551 11.13 7.58 31.14
C THR A 551 11.67 8.32 29.93
N PRO A 552 10.88 9.16 29.27
CA PRO A 552 11.36 9.96 28.14
C PRO A 552 12.58 10.81 28.51
N LEU A 553 13.37 11.18 27.51
CA LEU A 553 14.42 12.17 27.71
C LEU A 553 13.85 13.47 28.27
N SER A 554 14.64 14.20 29.06
CA SER A 554 14.30 15.59 29.43
C SER A 554 14.41 16.51 28.21
N PRO A 555 13.75 17.69 28.22
CA PRO A 555 13.91 18.69 27.16
C PRO A 555 15.38 19.02 26.87
N SER A 556 16.19 19.20 27.90
CA SER A 556 17.64 19.48 27.76
C SER A 556 18.44 18.35 27.11
N GLN A 557 18.10 17.10 27.39
CA GLN A 557 18.71 15.96 26.71
C GLN A 557 18.29 15.89 25.24
N SER A 558 17.01 16.15 24.92
CA SER A 558 16.53 16.23 23.54
C SER A 558 17.30 17.30 22.74
N GLN A 559 17.44 18.51 23.29
CA GLN A 559 18.20 19.59 22.67
C GLN A 559 19.67 19.23 22.46
N ALA A 560 20.29 18.59 23.48
CA ALA A 560 21.68 18.13 23.39
C ALA A 560 21.85 17.09 22.27
N MET A 561 20.90 16.15 22.11
CA MET A 561 20.89 15.16 21.04
C MET A 561 20.79 15.82 19.66
N GLY A 562 19.81 16.68 19.47
CA GLY A 562 19.59 17.40 18.21
C GLY A 562 20.82 18.19 17.78
N LYS A 563 21.44 18.89 18.74
CA LYS A 563 22.65 19.68 18.49
C LYS A 563 23.87 18.81 18.20
N ALA A 564 24.11 17.77 19.00
CA ALA A 564 25.30 16.94 18.86
C ALA A 564 25.31 16.14 17.54
N TYR A 565 24.14 15.71 17.07
CA TYR A 565 24.02 14.84 15.90
C TYR A 565 23.40 15.54 14.68
N ASN A 566 23.10 16.83 14.78
CA ASN A 566 22.53 17.66 13.72
C ASN A 566 21.25 17.09 13.10
N LEU A 567 20.35 16.54 13.95
CA LEU A 567 19.20 15.75 13.49
C LEU A 567 18.05 16.61 12.94
N ALA A 568 17.84 17.81 13.46
CA ALA A 568 16.73 18.69 13.05
C ALA A 568 16.83 19.16 11.60
N THR A 569 18.06 19.26 11.08
CA THR A 569 18.35 19.75 9.72
C THR A 569 18.82 18.64 8.79
N SER A 570 18.64 17.37 9.17
CA SER A 570 19.00 16.23 8.34
C SER A 570 18.20 16.24 7.03
N ARG A 571 18.88 16.05 5.90
CA ARG A 571 18.25 15.84 4.60
C ARG A 571 17.47 14.51 4.58
N ASN A 572 17.91 13.52 5.34
CA ASN A 572 17.20 12.25 5.51
C ASN A 572 16.05 12.42 6.50
N VAL A 573 14.82 12.44 5.98
CA VAL A 573 13.59 12.65 6.77
C VAL A 573 13.38 11.55 7.82
N GLU A 574 13.89 10.34 7.59
CA GLU A 574 13.81 9.24 8.58
C GLU A 574 14.51 9.62 9.91
N LEU A 575 15.54 10.44 9.85
CA LEU A 575 16.27 10.91 11.03
C LEU A 575 15.55 12.06 11.73
N SER A 576 15.18 13.11 10.98
CA SER A 576 14.49 14.28 11.55
C SER A 576 13.13 13.91 12.13
N PHE A 577 12.37 13.06 11.46
CA PHE A 577 11.09 12.52 11.94
C PHE A 577 11.21 11.86 13.32
N ARG A 578 12.20 10.98 13.50
CA ARG A 578 12.40 10.26 14.78
C ARG A 578 12.88 11.19 15.88
N TYR A 579 13.75 12.09 15.53
CA TYR A 579 14.23 13.12 16.47
C TYR A 579 13.08 14.02 16.95
N PHE A 580 12.25 14.53 16.03
CA PHE A 580 11.07 15.32 16.42
C PHE A 580 10.10 14.50 17.26
N GLY A 581 9.91 13.23 16.94
CA GLY A 581 9.11 12.32 17.76
C GLY A 581 9.64 12.16 19.20
N ILE A 582 10.96 12.14 19.39
CA ILE A 582 11.63 12.14 20.70
C ILE A 582 11.40 13.47 21.41
N GLY A 583 11.66 14.59 20.73
CA GLY A 583 11.52 15.94 21.28
C GLY A 583 10.08 16.26 21.72
N LEU A 584 9.08 15.91 20.90
CA LEU A 584 7.67 16.05 21.27
C LEU A 584 7.32 15.22 22.52
N THR A 585 7.83 13.98 22.60
CA THR A 585 7.62 13.12 23.78
C THR A 585 8.32 13.67 25.02
N ALA A 586 9.47 14.30 24.85
CA ALA A 586 10.24 14.97 25.89
C ALA A 586 9.66 16.35 26.31
N GLN A 587 8.60 16.82 25.64
CA GLN A 587 8.04 18.17 25.80
C GLN A 587 9.10 19.27 25.56
N ASP A 588 9.96 19.06 24.58
CA ASP A 588 10.95 20.04 24.15
C ASP A 588 10.30 21.02 23.17
N GLU A 589 9.95 22.21 23.66
CA GLU A 589 9.27 23.23 22.87
C GLU A 589 10.09 23.69 21.64
N THR A 590 11.40 23.50 21.65
CA THR A 590 12.26 23.90 20.52
C THR A 590 12.00 23.09 19.25
N VAL A 591 11.38 21.91 19.34
CA VAL A 591 11.04 21.07 18.18
C VAL A 591 9.61 21.28 17.67
N TYR A 592 8.74 22.04 18.37
CA TYR A 592 7.31 22.16 18.01
C TYR A 592 7.14 22.83 16.64
N HIS A 593 7.72 24.02 16.46
CA HIS A 593 7.66 24.73 15.19
C HIS A 593 8.42 24.01 14.06
N PRO A 594 9.64 23.48 14.25
CA PRO A 594 10.30 22.64 13.24
C PRO A 594 9.48 21.41 12.82
N THR A 595 8.75 20.79 13.75
CA THR A 595 7.80 19.71 13.41
C THR A 595 6.66 20.23 12.53
N ALA A 596 6.07 21.38 12.87
CA ALA A 596 5.03 22.01 12.06
C ALA A 596 5.53 22.40 10.64
N GLU A 597 6.76 22.84 10.52
CA GLU A 597 7.42 23.13 9.22
C GLU A 597 7.59 21.85 8.41
N LEU A 598 8.10 20.76 9.00
CA LEU A 598 8.23 19.47 8.33
C LEU A 598 6.88 18.96 7.82
N LEU A 599 5.83 19.09 8.63
CA LEU A 599 4.46 18.69 8.26
C LEU A 599 3.93 19.46 7.03
N GLY A 600 4.43 20.66 6.77
CA GLY A 600 4.12 21.44 5.55
C GLY A 600 4.95 21.08 4.31
N THR A 601 5.92 20.17 4.41
CA THR A 601 6.86 19.84 3.34
C THR A 601 6.82 18.36 2.92
N VAL A 602 6.20 17.50 3.71
CA VAL A 602 6.08 16.06 3.44
C VAL A 602 4.63 15.61 3.51
N GLY A 603 4.20 14.77 2.57
CA GLY A 603 2.86 14.19 2.54
C GLY A 603 2.80 12.71 2.95
N ARG A 604 3.96 12.04 3.07
CA ARG A 604 4.04 10.61 3.40
C ARG A 604 3.43 10.34 4.78
N MET A 605 2.36 9.55 4.81
CA MET A 605 1.57 9.29 6.02
C MET A 605 2.37 8.63 7.15
N LYS A 606 3.43 7.87 6.81
CA LYS A 606 4.40 7.31 7.77
C LYS A 606 4.94 8.39 8.72
N PHE A 607 5.17 9.61 8.21
CA PHE A 607 5.69 10.74 8.99
C PHE A 607 4.57 11.64 9.50
N VAL A 608 3.64 11.97 8.62
CA VAL A 608 2.59 12.96 8.86
C VAL A 608 1.69 12.57 10.04
N ARG A 609 1.12 11.38 9.99
CA ARG A 609 0.16 10.93 11.00
C ARG A 609 0.75 10.84 12.42
N PRO A 610 1.89 10.16 12.66
CA PRO A 610 2.48 10.10 13.99
C PRO A 610 2.90 11.46 14.55
N LEU A 611 3.43 12.36 13.69
CA LEU A 611 3.82 13.70 14.12
C LEU A 611 2.59 14.54 14.52
N TYR A 612 1.50 14.53 13.72
CA TYR A 612 0.26 15.21 14.11
C TYR A 612 -0.30 14.66 15.43
N ARG A 613 -0.35 13.34 15.59
CA ARG A 613 -0.82 12.74 16.86
C ARG A 613 0.02 13.15 18.06
N LYS A 614 1.35 13.24 17.91
CA LYS A 614 2.24 13.69 18.98
C LYS A 614 2.16 15.20 19.23
N LEU A 615 2.18 16.01 18.17
CA LEU A 615 2.04 17.47 18.29
C LEU A 615 0.70 17.86 18.90
N ASN A 616 -0.40 17.21 18.50
CA ASN A 616 -1.73 17.40 19.06
C ASN A 616 -1.82 17.12 20.57
N LYS A 617 -0.97 16.24 21.12
CA LYS A 617 -0.91 15.95 22.55
C LYS A 617 -0.20 17.05 23.35
N VAL A 618 0.80 17.71 22.79
CA VAL A 618 1.63 18.70 23.50
C VAL A 618 1.22 20.13 23.18
N ASP A 619 0.78 20.38 21.95
CA ASP A 619 0.26 21.70 21.50
C ASP A 619 -0.86 21.48 20.45
N ARG A 620 -2.10 21.28 20.93
CA ARG A 620 -3.26 21.09 20.05
C ARG A 620 -3.51 22.30 19.14
N LYS A 621 -3.28 23.51 19.64
CA LYS A 621 -3.52 24.72 18.86
C LYS A 621 -2.60 24.75 17.65
N LEU A 622 -1.30 24.56 17.86
CA LEU A 622 -0.29 24.51 16.78
C LEU A 622 -0.60 23.37 15.79
N ALA A 623 -1.02 22.20 16.29
CA ALA A 623 -1.36 21.07 15.42
C ALA A 623 -2.53 21.41 14.47
N LEU A 624 -3.59 22.04 15.00
CA LEU A 624 -4.77 22.43 14.20
C LEU A 624 -4.43 23.55 13.21
N GLU A 625 -3.70 24.59 13.64
CA GLU A 625 -3.25 25.68 12.76
C GLU A 625 -2.36 25.15 11.64
N THR A 626 -1.46 24.21 11.95
CA THR A 626 -0.59 23.55 10.96
C THR A 626 -1.39 22.74 9.95
N PHE A 627 -2.41 21.99 10.42
CA PHE A 627 -3.25 21.20 9.53
C PHE A 627 -4.09 22.09 8.62
N GLU A 628 -4.76 23.09 9.14
CA GLU A 628 -5.58 24.02 8.34
C GLU A 628 -4.75 24.74 7.28
N LYS A 629 -3.55 25.21 7.64
CA LYS A 629 -2.61 25.84 6.71
C LYS A 629 -2.20 24.93 5.55
N ASN A 630 -2.03 23.62 5.82
CA ASN A 630 -1.47 22.67 4.86
C ASN A 630 -2.53 21.69 4.31
N ARG A 631 -3.80 21.88 4.62
CA ARG A 631 -4.88 20.96 4.28
C ARG A 631 -4.94 20.62 2.79
N ASP A 632 -4.80 21.61 1.94
CA ASP A 632 -4.85 21.46 0.48
C ASP A 632 -3.54 20.93 -0.12
N PHE A 633 -2.46 20.90 0.66
CA PHE A 633 -1.21 20.26 0.26
C PHE A 633 -1.31 18.74 0.31
N TYR A 634 -2.07 18.17 1.24
CA TYR A 634 -2.16 16.73 1.42
C TYR A 634 -3.03 16.04 0.36
N HIS A 635 -2.63 14.84 -0.04
CA HIS A 635 -3.48 13.95 -0.82
C HIS A 635 -4.81 13.71 -0.08
N PRO A 636 -5.96 13.55 -0.77
CA PRO A 636 -7.25 13.31 -0.11
C PRO A 636 -7.21 12.20 0.95
N ILE A 637 -6.58 11.06 0.63
CA ILE A 637 -6.41 9.92 1.57
C ILE A 637 -5.68 10.37 2.84
N CYS A 638 -4.55 11.07 2.70
CA CYS A 638 -3.77 11.55 3.84
C CYS A 638 -4.56 12.56 4.68
N ARG A 639 -5.25 13.49 4.02
CA ARG A 639 -6.09 14.50 4.68
C ARG A 639 -7.16 13.86 5.55
N ASP A 640 -7.94 12.93 4.98
CA ASP A 640 -9.03 12.25 5.67
C ASP A 640 -8.52 11.45 6.88
N MET A 641 -7.35 10.79 6.74
CA MET A 641 -6.74 10.05 7.84
C MET A 641 -6.20 10.97 8.95
N VAL A 642 -5.67 12.16 8.61
CA VAL A 642 -5.24 13.15 9.61
C VAL A 642 -6.43 13.78 10.31
N GLU A 643 -7.53 14.09 9.60
CA GLU A 643 -8.78 14.57 10.20
C GLU A 643 -9.29 13.59 11.26
N LYS A 644 -9.31 12.27 10.95
CA LYS A 644 -9.65 11.22 11.94
C LYS A 644 -8.68 11.21 13.13
N ASP A 645 -7.36 11.31 12.88
CA ASP A 645 -6.35 11.34 13.95
C ASP A 645 -6.49 12.58 14.87
N LEU A 646 -6.88 13.73 14.33
CA LEU A 646 -7.11 14.98 15.07
C LEU A 646 -8.53 15.09 15.66
N LYS A 647 -9.44 14.18 15.31
CA LYS A 647 -10.87 14.18 15.70
C LYS A 647 -11.57 15.47 15.27
N LEU A 648 -11.47 15.78 13.99
CA LEU A 648 -12.14 16.91 13.33
C LEU A 648 -13.46 16.50 12.72
#